data_2dfcd5e5222e824c0060dbc7bb3c0e27
#
_entry.id   2dfcd5e5222e824c0060dbc7bb3c0e27
#
_cell.length_a   1.000
_cell.length_b   1.000
_cell.length_c   1.000
_cell.angle_alpha   90.00
_cell.angle_beta   90.00
_cell.angle_gamma   90.00
#
_symmetry.space_group_name_H-M   'P 1'
#
loop_
_entity.id
_entity.type
_entity.pdbx_description
1 polymer ?
#
loop_
_entity_poly.entity_id
_entity_poly.type
_entity_poly.pdbx_seq_one_letter_code
_entity_poly.pdbx_strand_id
1 'polypeptide(L)'
;MSIKFEITKQNNIHFEIAAVAAALVGYFTSASWWVILLFAAVYFGLVNVKLELPVKLSWLWAAILLVIGAILSVFSVQYVLLTDEDFVKTTDMVCVVNVVLALAIYLVILFITNNTRLTCTIASIAILAFGFIDYFVYEFRGNEFTYADLKSAGTGLSVVTKYKFVIDYKFLYVILAAVLYIMLVRRIEVQFESAIHMRIISILLTIICVLYVIMNSMSLNTETWEKKGTYRNGYLLNFVLGIRDSFVKAPDGYSKAAVDKIAGNFKETDSSYSQSDAKNPTIIVIMNESFADLSVVGDFETNTQVTPFMDSLSENTLKGYALSSVYGAKTPNSEWEFETGNSMAFLPDGSVVYQQYINDDPTSIVSNLKNIGYTTVAMHPYYATGWSRNKVYPHLGYDETYFIDDFDQTKILREYITDQELYDKIIDRYEKKSDDEKLYIMGVTMQNHGGYGERYDNFNQEVYKVGASYTDANQYLSLLNESDKALENLITYFKGVDDPVEIVFFGDHQPGLCNDFIKLLNGKGNSGLTEQELENLYKVPFFIWTNYETDAQKVDVTSLNYLSTLTLERANIDLPAYNRFLAELMEKIPAINSRGYYSKKNECFMHVEDATGDEAKWIKAYNILQYNSMFDEKDRSSLLFPYLK
;
A
#
# COMPACT_ATOMS: atom_id res chain seq x y z
N MET A 1 -38.78 27.78 -26.07
CA MET A 1 -37.36 27.53 -26.27
C MET A 1 -36.88 28.45 -27.37
N SER A 2 -35.98 29.39 -27.09
CA SER A 2 -35.35 30.20 -28.13
C SER A 2 -33.86 29.89 -28.16
N ILE A 3 -33.31 29.81 -29.37
CA ILE A 3 -31.87 29.57 -29.61
C ILE A 3 -31.37 30.82 -30.33
N LYS A 4 -30.44 31.54 -29.70
CA LYS A 4 -29.79 32.70 -30.31
C LYS A 4 -28.32 32.39 -30.54
N PHE A 5 -27.81 32.75 -31.70
CA PHE A 5 -26.40 32.59 -32.03
C PHE A 5 -25.77 33.99 -32.12
N GLU A 6 -24.84 34.29 -31.25
CA GLU A 6 -24.20 35.59 -31.11
C GLU A 6 -22.69 35.47 -31.10
N ILE A 7 -22.03 35.91 -32.16
CA ILE A 7 -20.57 35.96 -32.24
C ILE A 7 -20.10 37.29 -31.66
N THR A 8 -19.40 37.26 -30.53
CA THR A 8 -18.79 38.45 -29.92
C THR A 8 -17.26 38.34 -29.94
N LYS A 9 -16.56 39.48 -29.87
CA LYS A 9 -15.10 39.50 -29.77
C LYS A 9 -14.63 38.70 -28.54
N GLN A 10 -15.34 38.79 -27.43
CA GLN A 10 -14.99 38.04 -26.22
C GLN A 10 -15.16 36.52 -26.39
N ASN A 11 -16.24 36.08 -27.06
CA ASN A 11 -16.46 34.66 -27.36
C ASN A 11 -15.35 34.08 -28.26
N ASN A 12 -14.93 34.88 -29.27
CA ASN A 12 -13.82 34.46 -30.16
C ASN A 12 -12.50 34.31 -29.40
N ILE A 13 -12.16 35.24 -28.49
CA ILE A 13 -10.99 35.15 -27.65
C ILE A 13 -11.02 33.88 -26.78
N HIS A 14 -12.16 33.60 -26.13
CA HIS A 14 -12.31 32.37 -25.34
C HIS A 14 -12.16 31.12 -26.19
N PHE A 15 -12.69 31.09 -27.40
CA PHE A 15 -12.54 30.01 -28.35
C PHE A 15 -11.07 29.83 -28.76
N GLU A 16 -10.39 30.90 -29.17
CA GLU A 16 -8.99 30.86 -29.61
C GLU A 16 -8.08 30.30 -28.49
N ILE A 17 -8.24 30.79 -27.26
CA ILE A 17 -7.49 30.31 -26.11
C ILE A 17 -7.72 28.79 -25.89
N ALA A 18 -8.98 28.35 -25.89
CA ALA A 18 -9.32 26.95 -25.66
C ALA A 18 -8.80 26.04 -26.79
N ALA A 19 -8.93 26.48 -28.05
CA ALA A 19 -8.46 25.72 -29.22
C ALA A 19 -6.94 25.60 -29.24
N VAL A 20 -6.21 26.70 -28.97
CA VAL A 20 -4.74 26.69 -28.91
C VAL A 20 -4.25 25.82 -27.74
N ALA A 21 -4.86 25.94 -26.55
CA ALA A 21 -4.50 25.11 -25.41
C ALA A 21 -4.73 23.62 -25.72
N ALA A 22 -5.87 23.24 -26.29
CA ALA A 22 -6.16 21.86 -26.69
C ALA A 22 -5.16 21.33 -27.72
N ALA A 23 -4.78 22.16 -28.71
CA ALA A 23 -3.81 21.78 -29.73
C ALA A 23 -2.40 21.59 -29.17
N LEU A 24 -1.94 22.47 -28.27
CA LEU A 24 -0.65 22.35 -27.60
C LEU A 24 -0.56 21.08 -26.74
N VAL A 25 -1.54 20.87 -25.85
CA VAL A 25 -1.57 19.67 -25.00
C VAL A 25 -1.71 18.42 -25.85
N GLY A 26 -2.53 18.45 -26.90
CA GLY A 26 -2.68 17.33 -27.83
C GLY A 26 -1.38 16.94 -28.55
N TYR A 27 -0.54 17.92 -28.88
CA TYR A 27 0.79 17.65 -29.45
C TYR A 27 1.69 16.89 -28.46
N PHE A 28 1.74 17.33 -27.21
CA PHE A 28 2.57 16.70 -26.16
C PHE A 28 2.06 15.33 -25.71
N THR A 29 0.74 15.07 -25.78
CA THR A 29 0.12 13.81 -25.39
C THR A 29 -0.10 12.84 -26.53
N SER A 30 0.38 13.15 -27.75
CA SER A 30 0.17 12.36 -28.96
C SER A 30 -1.31 12.09 -29.28
N ALA A 31 -2.19 13.02 -28.92
CA ALA A 31 -3.63 12.89 -29.13
C ALA A 31 -4.00 12.99 -30.61
N SER A 32 -5.11 12.35 -31.01
CA SER A 32 -5.64 12.42 -32.37
C SER A 32 -6.13 13.83 -32.72
N TRP A 33 -5.62 14.40 -33.80
CA TRP A 33 -6.02 15.73 -34.31
C TRP A 33 -7.50 15.84 -34.63
N TRP A 34 -8.15 14.75 -35.02
CA TRP A 34 -9.60 14.75 -35.26
C TRP A 34 -10.40 15.05 -34.01
N VAL A 35 -9.99 14.55 -32.83
CA VAL A 35 -10.64 14.83 -31.56
C VAL A 35 -10.48 16.29 -31.19
N ILE A 36 -9.30 16.87 -31.41
CA ILE A 36 -9.03 18.29 -31.15
C ILE A 36 -9.87 19.19 -32.08
N LEU A 37 -9.96 18.85 -33.36
CA LEU A 37 -10.79 19.58 -34.32
C LEU A 37 -12.27 19.49 -33.99
N LEU A 38 -12.76 18.31 -33.60
CA LEU A 38 -14.13 18.09 -33.16
C LEU A 38 -14.44 18.93 -31.90
N PHE A 39 -13.53 18.88 -30.92
CA PHE A 39 -13.64 19.74 -29.72
C PHE A 39 -13.74 21.21 -30.10
N ALA A 40 -12.85 21.71 -30.94
CA ALA A 40 -12.85 23.11 -31.35
C ALA A 40 -14.17 23.51 -32.05
N ALA A 41 -14.68 22.65 -32.92
CA ALA A 41 -15.94 22.90 -33.62
C ALA A 41 -17.15 22.96 -32.65
N VAL A 42 -17.25 22.00 -31.74
CA VAL A 42 -18.33 21.93 -30.74
C VAL A 42 -18.21 23.08 -29.73
N TYR A 43 -16.99 23.38 -29.29
CA TYR A 43 -16.74 24.50 -28.36
C TYR A 43 -17.10 25.84 -28.99
N PHE A 44 -16.73 26.05 -30.28
CA PHE A 44 -17.14 27.25 -31.01
C PHE A 44 -18.67 27.42 -31.08
N GLY A 45 -19.38 26.31 -31.35
CA GLY A 45 -20.85 26.31 -31.33
C GLY A 45 -21.39 26.69 -29.94
N LEU A 46 -20.88 26.02 -28.88
CA LEU A 46 -21.36 26.25 -27.51
C LEU A 46 -21.06 27.66 -27.00
N VAL A 47 -19.88 28.23 -27.29
CA VAL A 47 -19.53 29.56 -26.79
C VAL A 47 -20.37 30.65 -27.40
N ASN A 48 -20.89 30.46 -28.62
CA ASN A 48 -21.70 31.43 -29.36
C ASN A 48 -23.22 31.19 -29.28
N VAL A 49 -23.66 30.08 -28.66
CA VAL A 49 -25.10 29.78 -28.49
C VAL A 49 -25.59 30.23 -27.12
N LYS A 50 -26.76 30.85 -27.09
CA LYS A 50 -27.55 31.15 -25.90
C LYS A 50 -28.88 30.40 -25.97
N LEU A 51 -29.13 29.55 -24.97
CA LEU A 51 -30.36 28.78 -24.88
C LEU A 51 -31.26 29.35 -23.80
N GLU A 52 -32.42 29.87 -24.20
CA GLU A 52 -33.47 30.36 -23.29
C GLU A 52 -34.58 29.31 -23.22
N LEU A 53 -34.72 28.68 -22.04
CA LEU A 53 -35.66 27.60 -21.80
C LEU A 53 -36.88 28.13 -21.02
N PRO A 54 -38.09 27.56 -21.25
CA PRO A 54 -39.28 27.88 -20.45
C PRO A 54 -39.06 27.55 -18.97
N VAL A 55 -39.33 28.48 -18.06
CA VAL A 55 -39.17 28.30 -16.61
C VAL A 55 -39.91 27.04 -16.10
N LYS A 56 -41.09 26.75 -16.64
CA LYS A 56 -41.89 25.57 -16.28
C LYS A 56 -41.18 24.23 -16.52
N LEU A 57 -40.13 24.17 -17.36
CA LEU A 57 -39.33 22.97 -17.65
C LEU A 57 -37.96 23.00 -16.97
N SER A 58 -37.68 23.98 -16.14
CA SER A 58 -36.39 24.14 -15.50
C SER A 58 -35.99 22.92 -14.69
N TRP A 59 -36.90 22.29 -13.95
CA TRP A 59 -36.64 21.09 -13.18
C TRP A 59 -36.25 19.89 -14.07
N LEU A 60 -36.90 19.75 -15.24
CA LEU A 60 -36.58 18.68 -16.20
C LEU A 60 -35.17 18.86 -16.77
N TRP A 61 -34.84 20.10 -17.15
CA TRP A 61 -33.50 20.40 -17.66
C TRP A 61 -32.42 20.25 -16.58
N ALA A 62 -32.72 20.63 -15.33
CA ALA A 62 -31.82 20.35 -14.21
C ALA A 62 -31.57 18.86 -14.08
N ALA A 63 -32.62 18.04 -14.06
CA ALA A 63 -32.50 16.56 -13.95
C ALA A 63 -31.67 15.98 -15.11
N ILE A 64 -31.96 16.41 -16.36
CA ILE A 64 -31.21 15.95 -17.53
C ILE A 64 -29.72 16.30 -17.42
N LEU A 65 -29.41 17.54 -17.03
CA LEU A 65 -28.00 17.95 -16.88
C LEU A 65 -27.29 17.18 -15.78
N LEU A 66 -27.92 16.97 -14.61
CA LEU A 66 -27.34 16.19 -13.52
C LEU A 66 -27.06 14.74 -13.94
N VAL A 67 -28.02 14.10 -14.62
CA VAL A 67 -27.86 12.72 -15.10
C VAL A 67 -26.75 12.62 -16.16
N ILE A 68 -26.73 13.50 -17.14
CA ILE A 68 -25.67 13.55 -18.16
C ILE A 68 -24.30 13.75 -17.49
N GLY A 69 -24.22 14.67 -16.51
CA GLY A 69 -22.99 14.92 -15.78
C GLY A 69 -22.50 13.72 -15.00
N ALA A 70 -23.41 13.02 -14.30
CA ALA A 70 -23.08 11.80 -13.57
C ALA A 70 -22.56 10.70 -14.51
N ILE A 71 -23.27 10.44 -15.61
CA ILE A 71 -22.85 9.47 -16.64
C ILE A 71 -21.48 9.84 -17.19
N LEU A 72 -21.32 11.08 -17.66
CA LEU A 72 -20.08 11.54 -18.27
C LEU A 72 -18.90 11.44 -17.29
N SER A 73 -19.09 11.82 -16.02
CA SER A 73 -18.04 11.76 -15.02
C SER A 73 -17.59 10.33 -14.75
N VAL A 74 -18.52 9.38 -14.55
CA VAL A 74 -18.20 7.98 -14.29
C VAL A 74 -17.47 7.34 -15.46
N PHE A 75 -18.05 7.45 -16.67
CA PHE A 75 -17.45 6.83 -17.85
C PHE A 75 -16.10 7.45 -18.23
N SER A 76 -15.95 8.76 -18.03
CA SER A 76 -14.67 9.44 -18.27
C SER A 76 -13.56 8.92 -17.38
N VAL A 77 -13.81 8.73 -16.09
CA VAL A 77 -12.81 8.20 -15.17
C VAL A 77 -12.52 6.73 -15.48
N GLN A 78 -13.53 5.91 -15.68
CA GLN A 78 -13.30 4.49 -16.04
C GLN A 78 -12.53 4.34 -17.35
N TYR A 79 -12.74 5.23 -18.33
CA TYR A 79 -11.97 5.23 -19.58
C TYR A 79 -10.47 5.50 -19.37
N VAL A 80 -10.11 6.34 -18.39
CA VAL A 80 -8.70 6.58 -18.03
C VAL A 80 -8.11 5.41 -17.25
N LEU A 81 -8.88 4.85 -16.31
CA LEU A 81 -8.40 3.82 -15.38
C LEU A 81 -8.28 2.43 -16.01
N LEU A 82 -9.14 2.08 -16.96
CA LEU A 82 -9.23 0.74 -17.53
C LEU A 82 -8.55 0.66 -18.91
N THR A 83 -8.13 -0.56 -19.27
CA THR A 83 -7.81 -0.88 -20.66
C THR A 83 -9.07 -0.84 -21.53
N ASP A 84 -8.91 -0.72 -22.84
CA ASP A 84 -10.07 -0.69 -23.74
C ASP A 84 -10.89 -1.98 -23.66
N GLU A 85 -10.21 -3.12 -23.47
CA GLU A 85 -10.88 -4.42 -23.31
C GLU A 85 -11.66 -4.52 -22.00
N ASP A 86 -11.10 -4.07 -20.89
CA ASP A 86 -11.73 -4.13 -19.57
C ASP A 86 -12.89 -3.13 -19.46
N PHE A 87 -12.75 -1.97 -20.08
CA PHE A 87 -13.81 -0.97 -20.15
C PHE A 87 -15.07 -1.54 -20.83
N VAL A 88 -14.91 -2.30 -21.89
CA VAL A 88 -16.03 -2.93 -22.61
C VAL A 88 -16.66 -4.08 -21.80
N LYS A 89 -15.87 -4.76 -20.95
CA LYS A 89 -16.35 -5.91 -20.15
C LYS A 89 -17.05 -5.50 -18.84
N THR A 90 -17.01 -4.23 -18.45
CA THR A 90 -17.69 -3.77 -17.21
C THR A 90 -19.18 -4.06 -17.28
N THR A 91 -19.73 -4.68 -16.24
CA THR A 91 -21.14 -5.11 -16.26
C THR A 91 -22.11 -3.93 -16.21
N ASP A 92 -23.24 -4.03 -16.91
CA ASP A 92 -24.27 -2.99 -16.98
C ASP A 92 -24.76 -2.55 -15.58
N MET A 93 -24.94 -3.52 -14.66
CA MET A 93 -25.42 -3.26 -13.31
C MET A 93 -24.43 -2.40 -12.50
N VAL A 94 -23.14 -2.71 -12.57
CA VAL A 94 -22.08 -1.94 -11.89
C VAL A 94 -22.02 -0.52 -12.42
N CYS A 95 -22.14 -0.34 -13.75
CA CYS A 95 -22.22 0.98 -14.37
C CYS A 95 -23.38 1.80 -13.82
N VAL A 96 -24.59 1.19 -13.75
CA VAL A 96 -25.78 1.86 -13.20
C VAL A 96 -25.58 2.26 -11.74
N VAL A 97 -25.04 1.37 -10.90
CA VAL A 97 -24.80 1.67 -9.48
C VAL A 97 -23.80 2.83 -9.32
N ASN A 98 -22.72 2.85 -10.10
CA ASN A 98 -21.75 3.97 -10.07
C ASN A 98 -22.35 5.28 -10.55
N VAL A 99 -23.18 5.26 -11.61
CA VAL A 99 -23.89 6.46 -12.09
C VAL A 99 -24.87 6.96 -11.04
N VAL A 100 -25.62 6.09 -10.37
CA VAL A 100 -26.53 6.48 -9.27
C VAL A 100 -25.76 7.03 -8.08
N LEU A 101 -24.60 6.46 -7.75
CA LEU A 101 -23.71 7.00 -6.71
C LEU A 101 -23.17 8.39 -7.08
N ALA A 102 -22.71 8.57 -8.31
CA ALA A 102 -22.31 9.88 -8.82
C ALA A 102 -23.48 10.87 -8.78
N LEU A 103 -24.67 10.45 -9.20
CA LEU A 103 -25.88 11.30 -9.14
C LEU A 103 -26.20 11.71 -7.69
N ALA A 104 -26.01 10.83 -6.70
CA ALA A 104 -26.15 11.20 -5.30
C ALA A 104 -25.19 12.32 -4.90
N ILE A 105 -23.94 12.29 -5.37
CA ILE A 105 -22.96 13.36 -5.14
C ILE A 105 -23.45 14.69 -5.77
N TYR A 106 -23.93 14.65 -7.02
CA TYR A 106 -24.49 15.82 -7.67
C TYR A 106 -25.69 16.40 -6.89
N LEU A 107 -26.57 15.53 -6.38
CA LEU A 107 -27.75 15.95 -5.61
C LEU A 107 -27.39 16.57 -4.26
N VAL A 108 -26.38 16.04 -3.57
CA VAL A 108 -25.85 16.65 -2.33
C VAL A 108 -25.28 18.04 -2.61
N ILE A 109 -24.52 18.20 -3.68
CA ILE A 109 -23.98 19.52 -4.07
C ILE A 109 -25.11 20.47 -4.50
N LEU A 110 -26.16 19.97 -5.16
CA LEU A 110 -27.34 20.76 -5.49
C LEU A 110 -28.09 21.23 -4.24
N PHE A 111 -28.23 20.35 -3.25
CA PHE A 111 -28.81 20.71 -1.95
C PHE A 111 -28.06 21.88 -1.28
N ILE A 112 -26.72 21.85 -1.35
CA ILE A 112 -25.88 22.90 -0.76
C ILE A 112 -25.96 24.19 -1.56
N THR A 113 -25.72 24.11 -2.87
CA THR A 113 -25.56 25.29 -3.75
C THR A 113 -26.87 25.91 -4.21
N ASN A 114 -27.92 25.11 -4.30
CA ASN A 114 -29.20 25.46 -4.94
C ASN A 114 -29.04 26.07 -6.34
N ASN A 115 -27.98 25.69 -7.05
CA ASN A 115 -27.60 26.23 -8.36
C ASN A 115 -27.08 25.13 -9.27
N THR A 116 -27.85 24.80 -10.31
CA THR A 116 -27.51 23.70 -11.24
C THR A 116 -26.16 23.89 -11.93
N ARG A 117 -25.82 25.12 -12.36
CA ARG A 117 -24.55 25.41 -13.04
C ARG A 117 -23.36 25.15 -12.12
N LEU A 118 -23.44 25.66 -10.89
CA LEU A 118 -22.39 25.51 -9.90
C LEU A 118 -22.27 24.03 -9.48
N THR A 119 -23.40 23.37 -9.26
CA THR A 119 -23.46 21.94 -8.96
C THR A 119 -22.76 21.09 -10.02
N CYS A 120 -23.17 21.23 -11.28
CA CYS A 120 -22.59 20.45 -12.37
C CYS A 120 -21.08 20.70 -12.52
N THR A 121 -20.63 21.94 -12.32
CA THR A 121 -19.21 22.28 -12.40
C THR A 121 -18.42 21.65 -11.26
N ILE A 122 -18.87 21.83 -10.00
CA ILE A 122 -18.15 21.32 -8.83
C ILE A 122 -18.16 19.79 -8.82
N ALA A 123 -19.31 19.16 -9.06
CA ALA A 123 -19.43 17.71 -9.02
C ALA A 123 -18.55 17.02 -10.09
N SER A 124 -18.59 17.53 -11.33
CA SER A 124 -17.74 16.98 -12.40
C SER A 124 -16.26 17.10 -12.05
N ILE A 125 -15.81 18.27 -11.61
CA ILE A 125 -14.40 18.49 -11.25
C ILE A 125 -13.99 17.57 -10.09
N ALA A 126 -14.83 17.47 -9.05
CA ALA A 126 -14.53 16.64 -7.89
C ALA A 126 -14.41 15.14 -8.23
N ILE A 127 -15.35 14.61 -9.02
CA ILE A 127 -15.34 13.19 -9.41
C ILE A 127 -14.15 12.89 -10.33
N LEU A 128 -13.85 13.76 -11.30
CA LEU A 128 -12.71 13.60 -12.19
C LEU A 128 -11.38 13.70 -11.44
N ALA A 129 -11.23 14.68 -10.54
CA ALA A 129 -10.03 14.82 -9.72
C ALA A 129 -9.79 13.57 -8.84
N PHE A 130 -10.86 13.03 -8.25
CA PHE A 130 -10.80 11.81 -7.47
C PHE A 130 -10.33 10.61 -8.31
N GLY A 131 -10.86 10.42 -9.51
CA GLY A 131 -10.43 9.35 -10.41
C GLY A 131 -8.99 9.53 -10.91
N PHE A 132 -8.53 10.77 -11.11
CA PHE A 132 -7.14 11.03 -11.48
C PHE A 132 -6.17 10.72 -10.33
N ILE A 133 -6.58 10.99 -9.07
CA ILE A 133 -5.80 10.59 -7.90
C ILE A 133 -5.65 9.06 -7.88
N ASP A 134 -6.74 8.32 -8.08
CA ASP A 134 -6.71 6.86 -8.14
C ASP A 134 -5.77 6.33 -9.24
N TYR A 135 -5.83 6.91 -10.44
CA TYR A 135 -4.92 6.56 -11.53
C TYR A 135 -3.45 6.73 -11.14
N PHE A 136 -3.06 7.89 -10.61
CA PHE A 136 -1.67 8.14 -10.25
C PHE A 136 -1.22 7.30 -9.06
N VAL A 137 -2.07 7.05 -8.09
CA VAL A 137 -1.78 6.15 -6.97
C VAL A 137 -1.55 4.73 -7.47
N TYR A 138 -2.38 4.27 -8.41
CA TYR A 138 -2.22 2.95 -9.01
C TYR A 138 -0.91 2.81 -9.80
N GLU A 139 -0.58 3.77 -10.68
CA GLU A 139 0.67 3.77 -11.45
C GLU A 139 1.90 3.75 -10.54
N PHE A 140 1.77 4.33 -9.35
CA PHE A 140 2.82 4.42 -8.36
C PHE A 140 3.07 3.13 -7.59
N ARG A 141 2.03 2.42 -7.18
CA ARG A 141 2.15 1.29 -6.24
C ARG A 141 1.43 0.00 -6.68
N GLY A 142 0.82 -0.03 -7.84
CA GLY A 142 0.10 -1.20 -8.35
C GLY A 142 -1.23 -1.53 -7.66
N ASN A 143 -1.67 -0.71 -6.69
CA ASN A 143 -2.92 -0.86 -5.97
C ASN A 143 -3.78 0.39 -6.06
N GLU A 144 -5.10 0.23 -6.11
CA GLU A 144 -6.06 1.32 -6.20
C GLU A 144 -6.07 2.20 -4.94
N PHE A 145 -6.57 3.44 -5.11
CA PHE A 145 -6.72 4.40 -4.02
C PHE A 145 -7.86 3.99 -3.09
N THR A 146 -7.57 3.89 -1.80
CA THR A 146 -8.50 3.41 -0.78
C THR A 146 -8.86 4.50 0.23
N TYR A 147 -9.88 4.25 1.07
CA TYR A 147 -10.20 5.12 2.20
C TYR A 147 -9.02 5.25 3.21
N ALA A 148 -8.25 4.19 3.37
CA ALA A 148 -7.06 4.20 4.22
C ALA A 148 -6.02 5.24 3.75
N ASP A 149 -5.90 5.44 2.43
CA ASP A 149 -4.97 6.41 1.86
C ASP A 149 -5.33 7.86 2.20
N LEU A 150 -6.60 8.17 2.45
CA LEU A 150 -6.98 9.50 2.95
C LEU A 150 -6.36 9.80 4.32
N LYS A 151 -6.24 8.79 5.19
CA LYS A 151 -5.60 8.93 6.49
C LYS A 151 -4.08 9.11 6.35
N SER A 152 -3.51 8.53 5.30
CA SER A 152 -2.07 8.55 4.97
C SER A 152 -1.68 9.67 3.98
N ALA A 153 -2.61 10.54 3.58
CA ALA A 153 -2.40 11.52 2.51
C ALA A 153 -1.21 12.47 2.78
N GLY A 154 -0.93 12.81 4.05
CA GLY A 154 0.22 13.64 4.42
C GLY A 154 1.55 13.03 4.00
N THR A 155 1.73 11.72 4.22
CA THR A 155 2.93 10.98 3.81
C THR A 155 3.02 10.87 2.29
N GLY A 156 1.90 10.54 1.61
CA GLY A 156 1.84 10.49 0.15
C GLY A 156 2.24 11.82 -0.50
N LEU A 157 1.75 12.95 0.03
CA LEU A 157 2.09 14.28 -0.48
C LEU A 157 3.58 14.64 -0.31
N SER A 158 4.28 14.13 0.71
CA SER A 158 5.70 14.41 0.92
C SER A 158 6.61 13.77 -0.13
N VAL A 159 6.15 12.70 -0.77
CA VAL A 159 6.92 11.96 -1.79
C VAL A 159 6.44 12.20 -3.22
N VAL A 160 5.27 12.80 -3.41
CA VAL A 160 4.62 12.98 -4.72
C VAL A 160 5.48 13.75 -5.73
N THR A 161 6.30 14.70 -5.25
CA THR A 161 7.20 15.51 -6.10
C THR A 161 8.37 14.72 -6.70
N LYS A 162 8.63 13.51 -6.17
CA LYS A 162 9.72 12.63 -6.63
C LYS A 162 9.31 11.71 -7.78
N TYR A 163 8.04 11.77 -8.20
CA TYR A 163 7.51 10.90 -9.25
C TYR A 163 7.19 11.65 -10.52
N LYS A 164 7.49 11.02 -11.67
CA LYS A 164 7.11 11.52 -13.00
C LYS A 164 5.69 11.08 -13.32
N PHE A 165 4.79 12.05 -13.39
CA PHE A 165 3.43 11.81 -13.86
C PHE A 165 3.40 11.76 -15.39
N VAL A 166 3.06 10.62 -15.94
CA VAL A 166 2.84 10.47 -17.38
C VAL A 166 1.36 10.78 -17.66
N ILE A 167 1.14 11.85 -18.42
CA ILE A 167 -0.19 12.25 -18.88
C ILE A 167 -0.33 11.82 -20.33
N ASP A 168 -1.20 10.86 -20.60
CA ASP A 168 -1.49 10.37 -21.94
C ASP A 168 -2.66 11.10 -22.61
N TYR A 169 -2.99 10.73 -23.84
CA TYR A 169 -4.09 11.31 -24.61
C TYR A 169 -5.47 11.07 -23.96
N LYS A 170 -5.66 10.00 -23.16
CA LYS A 170 -6.93 9.70 -22.49
C LYS A 170 -7.31 10.81 -21.52
N PHE A 171 -6.34 11.32 -20.74
CA PHE A 171 -6.57 12.48 -19.85
C PHE A 171 -7.03 13.70 -20.63
N LEU A 172 -6.39 14.02 -21.74
CA LEU A 172 -6.80 15.16 -22.55
C LEU A 172 -8.24 14.99 -23.03
N TYR A 173 -8.63 13.83 -23.55
CA TYR A 173 -9.98 13.59 -24.05
C TYR A 173 -11.03 13.79 -22.95
N VAL A 174 -10.76 13.30 -21.74
CA VAL A 174 -11.64 13.47 -20.59
C VAL A 174 -11.75 14.93 -20.17
N ILE A 175 -10.65 15.66 -20.13
CA ILE A 175 -10.65 17.10 -19.83
C ILE A 175 -11.45 17.88 -20.90
N LEU A 176 -11.24 17.57 -22.18
CA LEU A 176 -11.98 18.22 -23.26
C LEU A 176 -13.49 17.94 -23.17
N ALA A 177 -13.89 16.70 -22.87
CA ALA A 177 -15.30 16.34 -22.66
C ALA A 177 -15.92 17.08 -21.47
N ALA A 178 -15.20 17.16 -20.36
CA ALA A 178 -15.64 17.92 -19.18
C ALA A 178 -15.79 19.41 -19.46
N VAL A 179 -14.87 20.02 -20.21
CA VAL A 179 -14.94 21.41 -20.63
C VAL A 179 -16.18 21.65 -21.51
N LEU A 180 -16.44 20.78 -22.48
CA LEU A 180 -17.65 20.89 -23.32
C LEU A 180 -18.92 20.76 -22.49
N TYR A 181 -18.98 19.82 -21.55
CA TYR A 181 -20.13 19.66 -20.66
C TYR A 181 -20.34 20.90 -19.77
N ILE A 182 -19.31 21.43 -19.14
CA ILE A 182 -19.40 22.65 -18.32
C ILE A 182 -19.83 23.84 -19.18
N MET A 183 -19.33 23.96 -20.40
CA MET A 183 -19.77 25.00 -21.33
C MET A 183 -21.24 24.86 -21.70
N LEU A 184 -21.71 23.64 -21.99
CA LEU A 184 -23.13 23.36 -22.24
C LEU A 184 -24.01 23.79 -21.05
N VAL A 185 -23.65 23.38 -19.83
CA VAL A 185 -24.37 23.74 -18.61
C VAL A 185 -24.45 25.25 -18.40
N ARG A 186 -23.37 25.97 -18.72
CA ARG A 186 -23.34 27.46 -18.62
C ARG A 186 -24.25 28.13 -19.62
N ARG A 187 -24.59 27.47 -20.76
CA ARG A 187 -25.50 28.02 -21.78
C ARG A 187 -26.98 27.80 -21.49
N ILE A 188 -27.28 26.89 -20.56
CA ILE A 188 -28.66 26.56 -20.16
C ILE A 188 -28.96 27.29 -18.84
N GLU A 189 -29.93 28.20 -18.91
CA GLU A 189 -30.39 28.90 -17.71
C GLU A 189 -31.51 28.11 -17.05
N VAL A 190 -31.23 27.60 -15.83
CA VAL A 190 -32.19 26.87 -15.00
C VAL A 190 -32.54 27.76 -13.80
N GLN A 191 -33.83 28.11 -13.65
CA GLN A 191 -34.34 28.90 -12.54
C GLN A 191 -35.38 28.09 -11.78
N PHE A 192 -35.23 27.99 -10.46
CA PHE A 192 -36.15 27.29 -9.58
C PHE A 192 -37.12 28.32 -8.94
N GLU A 193 -38.39 27.98 -8.92
CA GLU A 193 -39.43 28.83 -8.30
C GLU A 193 -39.27 28.92 -6.78
N SER A 194 -38.74 27.87 -6.17
CA SER A 194 -38.52 27.77 -4.71
C SER A 194 -37.24 27.02 -4.37
N ALA A 195 -36.33 27.70 -3.69
CA ALA A 195 -35.09 27.12 -3.18
C ALA A 195 -35.32 26.00 -2.15
N ILE A 196 -36.34 26.14 -1.30
CA ILE A 196 -36.69 25.18 -0.26
C ILE A 196 -37.19 23.85 -0.89
N HIS A 197 -38.10 23.97 -1.87
CA HIS A 197 -38.59 22.76 -2.55
C HIS A 197 -37.46 22.01 -3.26
N MET A 198 -36.55 22.71 -3.93
CA MET A 198 -35.41 22.07 -4.58
C MET A 198 -34.48 21.35 -3.60
N ARG A 199 -34.23 21.96 -2.43
CA ARG A 199 -33.45 21.31 -1.38
C ARG A 199 -34.13 20.02 -0.84
N ILE A 200 -35.44 20.10 -0.55
CA ILE A 200 -36.23 18.95 -0.10
C ILE A 200 -36.20 17.83 -1.16
N ILE A 201 -36.44 18.16 -2.42
CA ILE A 201 -36.37 17.17 -3.51
C ILE A 201 -34.98 16.59 -3.64
N SER A 202 -33.95 17.41 -3.61
CA SER A 202 -32.56 16.94 -3.72
C SER A 202 -32.19 15.96 -2.62
N ILE A 203 -32.54 16.24 -1.35
CA ILE A 203 -32.21 15.32 -0.24
C ILE A 203 -33.03 14.02 -0.32
N LEU A 204 -34.32 14.09 -0.69
CA LEU A 204 -35.14 12.90 -0.86
C LEU A 204 -34.60 12.00 -1.98
N LEU A 205 -34.23 12.57 -3.12
CA LEU A 205 -33.62 11.82 -4.22
C LEU A 205 -32.24 11.26 -3.84
N THR A 206 -31.44 12.01 -3.06
CA THR A 206 -30.18 11.50 -2.53
C THR A 206 -30.41 10.26 -1.67
N ILE A 207 -31.39 10.29 -0.76
CA ILE A 207 -31.73 9.13 0.08
C ILE A 207 -32.14 7.93 -0.79
N ILE A 208 -32.96 8.14 -1.82
CA ILE A 208 -33.35 7.07 -2.76
C ILE A 208 -32.13 6.51 -3.48
N CYS A 209 -31.24 7.35 -3.98
CA CYS A 209 -30.00 6.90 -4.64
C CYS A 209 -29.12 6.09 -3.68
N VAL A 210 -28.92 6.57 -2.45
CA VAL A 210 -28.11 5.86 -1.43
C VAL A 210 -28.72 4.49 -1.09
N LEU A 211 -30.04 4.42 -0.87
CA LEU A 211 -30.72 3.16 -0.62
C LEU A 211 -30.58 2.19 -1.80
N TYR A 212 -30.71 2.69 -3.04
CA TYR A 212 -30.50 1.88 -4.24
C TYR A 212 -29.06 1.31 -4.29
N VAL A 213 -28.05 2.16 -4.02
CA VAL A 213 -26.63 1.72 -3.97
C VAL A 213 -26.44 0.63 -2.89
N ILE A 214 -26.93 0.88 -1.66
CA ILE A 214 -26.82 -0.11 -0.57
C ILE A 214 -27.45 -1.45 -0.98
N MET A 215 -28.69 -1.46 -1.49
CA MET A 215 -29.40 -2.68 -1.85
C MET A 215 -28.70 -3.51 -2.94
N ASN A 216 -27.98 -2.85 -3.86
CA ASN A 216 -27.32 -3.51 -4.99
C ASN A 216 -25.83 -3.77 -4.78
N SER A 217 -25.26 -3.33 -3.63
CA SER A 217 -23.83 -3.50 -3.34
C SER A 217 -23.54 -4.37 -2.09
N MET A 218 -24.56 -4.88 -1.41
CA MET A 218 -24.39 -5.65 -0.16
C MET A 218 -23.56 -6.93 -0.32
N SER A 219 -23.64 -7.57 -1.50
CA SER A 219 -22.90 -8.79 -1.82
C SER A 219 -21.54 -8.55 -2.47
N LEU A 220 -21.17 -7.30 -2.69
CA LEU A 220 -19.89 -6.93 -3.30
C LEU A 220 -18.85 -6.68 -2.22
N ASN A 221 -17.63 -7.17 -2.45
CA ASN A 221 -16.46 -6.92 -1.61
C ASN A 221 -15.55 -5.88 -2.25
N THR A 222 -14.82 -5.15 -1.41
CA THR A 222 -13.74 -4.27 -1.87
C THR A 222 -12.63 -5.11 -2.46
N GLU A 223 -12.12 -4.72 -3.60
CA GLU A 223 -10.93 -5.29 -4.22
C GLU A 223 -9.97 -4.17 -4.57
N THR A 224 -8.68 -4.36 -4.34
CA THR A 224 -7.66 -3.30 -4.54
C THR A 224 -6.51 -3.77 -5.43
N TRP A 225 -6.42 -5.05 -5.73
CA TRP A 225 -5.35 -5.64 -6.51
C TRP A 225 -5.62 -5.54 -8.03
N GLU A 226 -4.63 -5.18 -8.82
CA GLU A 226 -4.65 -5.19 -10.30
C GLU A 226 -5.82 -4.41 -10.95
N LYS A 227 -6.26 -3.30 -10.39
CA LYS A 227 -7.48 -2.60 -10.85
C LYS A 227 -8.76 -3.46 -10.84
N LYS A 228 -8.74 -4.61 -10.14
CA LYS A 228 -9.92 -5.47 -10.03
C LYS A 228 -11.11 -4.75 -9.40
N GLY A 229 -10.85 -3.88 -8.43
CA GLY A 229 -11.89 -3.05 -7.82
C GLY A 229 -12.57 -2.13 -8.83
N THR A 230 -11.80 -1.38 -9.61
CA THR A 230 -12.34 -0.51 -10.68
C THR A 230 -13.03 -1.33 -11.78
N TYR A 231 -12.48 -2.48 -12.15
CA TYR A 231 -13.05 -3.35 -13.17
C TYR A 231 -14.37 -4.00 -12.70
N ARG A 232 -14.41 -4.56 -11.48
CA ARG A 232 -15.57 -5.30 -10.96
C ARG A 232 -16.65 -4.43 -10.35
N ASN A 233 -16.24 -3.43 -9.58
CA ASN A 233 -17.12 -2.58 -8.77
C ASN A 233 -17.29 -1.16 -9.35
N GLY A 234 -16.40 -0.74 -10.27
CA GLY A 234 -16.25 0.68 -10.64
C GLY A 234 -15.58 1.49 -9.53
N TYR A 235 -14.78 2.47 -9.89
CA TYR A 235 -13.89 3.19 -8.96
C TYR A 235 -14.60 3.88 -7.79
N LEU A 236 -15.76 4.53 -8.03
CA LEU A 236 -16.51 5.20 -6.96
C LEU A 236 -17.11 4.22 -5.96
N LEU A 237 -17.73 3.17 -6.49
CA LEU A 237 -18.35 2.15 -5.64
C LEU A 237 -17.28 1.38 -4.86
N ASN A 238 -16.17 0.99 -5.51
CA ASN A 238 -15.08 0.30 -4.84
C ASN A 238 -14.53 1.11 -3.66
N PHE A 239 -14.34 2.42 -3.85
CA PHE A 239 -13.93 3.31 -2.75
C PHE A 239 -14.96 3.37 -1.61
N VAL A 240 -16.27 3.42 -1.91
CA VAL A 240 -17.33 3.42 -0.89
C VAL A 240 -17.40 2.08 -0.16
N LEU A 241 -17.22 0.97 -0.86
CA LEU A 241 -17.09 -0.36 -0.25
C LEU A 241 -15.87 -0.39 0.69
N GLY A 242 -14.74 0.18 0.27
CA GLY A 242 -13.55 0.34 1.11
C GLY A 242 -13.81 1.11 2.41
N ILE A 243 -14.68 2.15 2.39
CA ILE A 243 -15.12 2.81 3.63
C ILE A 243 -15.90 1.82 4.52
N ARG A 244 -16.86 1.08 3.96
CA ARG A 244 -17.65 0.08 4.69
C ARG A 244 -16.75 -0.97 5.34
N ASP A 245 -15.77 -1.45 4.58
CA ASP A 245 -14.91 -2.57 4.97
C ASP A 245 -13.69 -2.11 5.80
N SER A 246 -13.46 -0.79 5.94
CA SER A 246 -12.36 -0.24 6.76
C SER A 246 -12.58 -0.34 8.28
N PHE A 247 -13.77 -0.72 8.71
CA PHE A 247 -14.06 -0.92 10.13
C PHE A 247 -13.74 -2.36 10.52
N VAL A 248 -12.67 -2.53 11.32
CA VAL A 248 -12.30 -3.86 11.84
C VAL A 248 -13.39 -4.35 12.78
N LYS A 249 -13.96 -5.50 12.47
CA LYS A 249 -14.99 -6.16 13.28
C LYS A 249 -14.36 -7.27 14.10
N ALA A 250 -14.92 -7.49 15.29
CA ALA A 250 -14.55 -8.65 16.07
C ALA A 250 -14.81 -9.93 15.27
N PRO A 251 -13.84 -10.87 15.22
CA PRO A 251 -14.01 -12.11 14.47
C PRO A 251 -15.11 -12.99 15.09
N ASP A 252 -15.70 -13.86 14.27
CA ASP A 252 -16.75 -14.76 14.70
C ASP A 252 -16.33 -15.63 15.88
N GLY A 253 -17.12 -15.56 16.96
CA GLY A 253 -16.84 -16.29 18.20
C GLY A 253 -15.81 -15.62 19.11
N TYR A 254 -15.43 -14.37 18.82
CA TYR A 254 -14.62 -13.55 19.73
C TYR A 254 -15.33 -13.35 21.07
N SER A 255 -14.64 -13.59 22.14
CA SER A 255 -15.04 -13.25 23.53
C SER A 255 -13.83 -13.36 24.44
N LYS A 256 -13.86 -12.68 25.60
CA LYS A 256 -12.83 -12.86 26.61
C LYS A 256 -12.61 -14.34 26.98
N ALA A 257 -13.68 -15.11 27.13
CA ALA A 257 -13.59 -16.55 27.44
C ALA A 257 -12.89 -17.35 26.32
N ALA A 258 -13.07 -16.97 25.05
CA ALA A 258 -12.36 -17.58 23.92
C ALA A 258 -10.86 -17.24 23.99
N VAL A 259 -10.52 -15.98 24.26
CA VAL A 259 -9.12 -15.53 24.44
C VAL A 259 -8.47 -16.27 25.61
N ASP A 260 -9.11 -16.30 26.79
CA ASP A 260 -8.60 -16.97 27.99
C ASP A 260 -8.39 -18.47 27.77
N LYS A 261 -9.27 -19.11 27.01
CA LYS A 261 -9.15 -20.54 26.64
C LYS A 261 -7.93 -20.79 25.77
N ILE A 262 -7.69 -19.95 24.75
CA ILE A 262 -6.51 -20.08 23.89
C ILE A 262 -5.25 -19.79 24.72
N ALA A 263 -5.21 -18.67 25.43
CA ALA A 263 -4.10 -18.24 26.25
C ALA A 263 -3.71 -19.29 27.32
N GLY A 264 -4.70 -19.98 27.89
CA GLY A 264 -4.49 -21.00 28.89
C GLY A 264 -3.60 -22.18 28.46
N ASN A 265 -3.51 -22.44 27.14
CA ASN A 265 -2.64 -23.49 26.58
C ASN A 265 -1.16 -23.05 26.53
N PHE A 266 -0.89 -21.75 26.61
CA PHE A 266 0.45 -21.16 26.46
C PHE A 266 0.97 -20.50 27.75
N LYS A 267 0.39 -20.85 28.90
CA LYS A 267 0.95 -20.47 30.21
C LYS A 267 2.37 -21.03 30.34
N GLU A 268 3.20 -20.30 31.08
CA GLU A 268 4.50 -20.82 31.46
C GLU A 268 4.31 -22.16 32.16
N THR A 269 4.78 -23.22 31.55
CA THR A 269 5.18 -24.42 32.25
C THR A 269 6.54 -24.11 32.83
N ASP A 270 6.80 -24.49 34.11
CA ASP A 270 8.11 -24.36 34.73
C ASP A 270 9.19 -24.74 33.70
N SER A 271 9.80 -23.72 33.09
CA SER A 271 10.78 -23.92 32.02
C SER A 271 12.00 -24.53 32.68
N SER A 272 12.32 -25.77 32.32
CA SER A 272 13.56 -26.42 32.67
C SER A 272 14.78 -25.82 31.96
N TYR A 273 14.62 -24.69 31.26
CA TYR A 273 15.73 -23.92 30.73
C TYR A 273 16.33 -23.08 31.85
N SER A 274 17.48 -23.55 32.32
CA SER A 274 18.27 -22.76 33.27
C SER A 274 18.75 -21.49 32.54
N GLN A 275 18.47 -20.34 33.09
CA GLN A 275 19.01 -19.01 32.67
C GLN A 275 20.56 -19.00 32.59
N SER A 276 21.22 -20.08 32.99
CA SER A 276 22.69 -20.22 33.02
C SER A 276 23.36 -20.37 31.65
N ASP A 277 22.62 -20.74 30.59
CA ASP A 277 23.18 -21.00 29.26
C ASP A 277 22.77 -19.98 28.20
N ALA A 278 21.98 -18.95 28.58
CA ALA A 278 21.58 -17.87 27.66
C ALA A 278 22.78 -16.99 27.30
N LYS A 279 23.16 -16.97 26.03
CA LYS A 279 24.27 -16.12 25.53
C LYS A 279 23.92 -14.63 25.58
N ASN A 280 22.64 -14.27 25.67
CA ASN A 280 22.12 -12.91 25.59
C ASN A 280 22.82 -12.10 24.46
N PRO A 281 22.75 -12.52 23.21
CA PRO A 281 23.50 -11.89 22.14
C PRO A 281 23.02 -10.44 21.92
N THR A 282 23.91 -9.60 21.40
CA THR A 282 23.45 -8.39 20.72
C THR A 282 22.62 -8.81 19.51
N ILE A 283 21.39 -8.33 19.40
CA ILE A 283 20.48 -8.65 18.31
C ILE A 283 20.38 -7.45 17.38
N ILE A 284 20.76 -7.61 16.13
CA ILE A 284 20.72 -6.59 15.10
C ILE A 284 19.75 -7.05 14.01
N VAL A 285 18.69 -6.31 13.80
CA VAL A 285 17.69 -6.58 12.77
C VAL A 285 17.83 -5.55 11.67
N ILE A 286 17.97 -6.00 10.44
CA ILE A 286 18.03 -5.18 9.24
C ILE A 286 16.80 -5.49 8.39
N MET A 287 15.88 -4.55 8.31
CA MET A 287 14.83 -4.56 7.30
C MET A 287 15.32 -3.71 6.12
N ASN A 288 15.66 -4.37 5.01
CA ASN A 288 16.23 -3.69 3.86
C ASN A 288 15.14 -3.32 2.86
N GLU A 289 15.01 -2.02 2.61
CA GLU A 289 14.03 -1.42 1.70
C GLU A 289 14.05 -2.07 0.32
N SER A 290 12.90 -2.57 -0.13
CA SER A 290 12.69 -3.18 -1.45
C SER A 290 13.68 -4.32 -1.78
N PHE A 291 14.30 -4.99 -0.80
CA PHE A 291 15.29 -6.04 -1.07
C PHE A 291 14.58 -7.36 -1.42
N ALA A 292 14.66 -7.75 -2.69
CA ALA A 292 14.00 -8.95 -3.20
C ALA A 292 14.84 -9.69 -4.23
N ASP A 293 14.68 -11.00 -4.25
CA ASP A 293 15.20 -11.85 -5.31
C ASP A 293 14.14 -12.02 -6.41
N LEU A 294 14.33 -11.35 -7.54
CA LEU A 294 13.37 -11.37 -8.64
C LEU A 294 13.30 -12.73 -9.35
N SER A 295 14.26 -13.64 -9.12
CA SER A 295 14.24 -14.99 -9.69
C SER A 295 13.07 -15.84 -9.15
N VAL A 296 12.49 -15.48 -7.98
CA VAL A 296 11.28 -16.13 -7.47
C VAL A 296 10.03 -15.84 -8.32
N VAL A 297 10.07 -14.76 -9.11
CA VAL A 297 8.98 -14.38 -10.04
C VAL A 297 9.16 -15.06 -11.39
N GLY A 298 10.41 -15.18 -11.86
CA GLY A 298 10.72 -15.86 -13.10
C GLY A 298 12.20 -15.73 -13.49
N ASP A 299 12.64 -16.65 -14.33
CA ASP A 299 14.05 -16.73 -14.74
C ASP A 299 14.46 -15.56 -15.64
N PHE A 300 15.63 -15.00 -15.36
CA PHE A 300 16.29 -14.01 -16.21
C PHE A 300 17.81 -14.07 -16.02
N GLU A 301 18.54 -13.55 -16.99
CA GLU A 301 20.00 -13.54 -17.00
C GLU A 301 20.55 -12.14 -16.80
N THR A 302 21.53 -11.99 -15.92
CA THR A 302 22.27 -10.76 -15.66
C THR A 302 23.72 -10.89 -16.05
N ASN A 303 24.39 -9.75 -16.30
CA ASN A 303 25.81 -9.71 -16.68
C ASN A 303 26.73 -10.22 -15.54
N THR A 304 26.30 -10.12 -14.29
CA THR A 304 27.00 -10.63 -13.10
C THR A 304 25.96 -11.01 -12.04
N GLN A 305 26.36 -11.77 -11.03
CA GLN A 305 25.52 -12.15 -9.92
C GLN A 305 25.04 -10.90 -9.14
N VAL A 306 23.76 -10.84 -8.78
CA VAL A 306 23.15 -9.66 -8.16
C VAL A 306 23.55 -9.54 -6.69
N THR A 307 23.41 -10.63 -5.93
CA THR A 307 23.65 -10.69 -4.47
C THR A 307 24.62 -11.82 -4.10
N PRO A 308 25.88 -11.76 -4.60
CA PRO A 308 26.85 -12.86 -4.41
C PRO A 308 27.18 -13.15 -2.95
N PHE A 309 27.23 -12.13 -2.09
CA PHE A 309 27.55 -12.34 -0.68
C PHE A 309 26.40 -13.05 0.06
N MET A 310 25.17 -12.56 -0.07
CA MET A 310 24.00 -13.17 0.55
C MET A 310 23.81 -14.62 0.12
N ASP A 311 24.02 -14.91 -1.17
CA ASP A 311 23.91 -16.26 -1.71
C ASP A 311 24.95 -17.20 -1.10
N SER A 312 26.15 -16.69 -0.79
CA SER A 312 27.26 -17.45 -0.20
C SER A 312 27.07 -17.80 1.28
N LEU A 313 26.21 -17.07 2.00
CA LEU A 313 25.99 -17.29 3.43
C LEU A 313 25.43 -18.69 3.68
N SER A 314 26.11 -19.45 4.51
CA SER A 314 25.76 -20.86 4.82
C SER A 314 26.08 -21.28 6.25
N GLU A 315 27.22 -20.86 6.79
CA GLU A 315 27.64 -21.22 8.14
C GLU A 315 26.86 -20.43 9.19
N ASN A 316 26.42 -21.05 10.26
CA ASN A 316 25.69 -20.45 11.36
C ASN A 316 24.44 -19.66 10.89
N THR A 317 23.85 -20.07 9.77
CA THR A 317 22.82 -19.30 9.06
C THR A 317 21.53 -20.11 8.93
N LEU A 318 20.42 -19.55 9.40
CA LEU A 318 19.09 -19.95 9.03
C LEU A 318 18.63 -19.01 7.93
N LYS A 319 18.25 -19.51 6.74
CA LYS A 319 17.85 -18.66 5.62
C LYS A 319 16.71 -19.24 4.77
N GLY A 320 16.02 -18.39 4.05
CA GLY A 320 14.92 -18.77 3.17
C GLY A 320 14.20 -17.56 2.57
N TYR A 321 12.94 -17.78 2.23
CA TYR A 321 12.04 -16.72 1.77
C TYR A 321 10.88 -16.58 2.74
N ALA A 322 10.57 -15.34 3.12
CA ALA A 322 9.38 -15.00 3.88
C ALA A 322 8.35 -14.29 2.98
N LEU A 323 7.07 -14.50 3.26
CA LEU A 323 6.00 -13.73 2.64
C LEU A 323 5.86 -12.39 3.38
N SER A 324 5.96 -11.30 2.64
CA SER A 324 5.48 -9.99 3.04
C SER A 324 3.99 -9.88 2.76
N SER A 325 3.31 -8.97 3.41
CA SER A 325 1.90 -8.64 3.13
C SER A 325 1.72 -7.46 2.18
N VAL A 326 2.81 -6.88 1.69
CA VAL A 326 2.79 -5.69 0.83
C VAL A 326 3.68 -5.85 -0.39
N TYR A 327 3.37 -5.09 -1.44
CA TYR A 327 4.09 -5.06 -2.70
C TYR A 327 4.32 -3.62 -3.13
N GLY A 328 5.56 -3.26 -3.43
CA GLY A 328 5.95 -1.98 -4.01
C GLY A 328 5.83 -0.76 -3.11
N ALA A 329 5.27 -0.90 -1.89
CA ALA A 329 5.12 0.19 -0.92
C ALA A 329 4.60 -0.33 0.43
N LYS A 330 4.43 0.58 1.40
CA LYS A 330 3.88 0.32 2.74
C LYS A 330 4.79 -0.48 3.66
N THR A 331 6.08 -0.20 3.58
CA THR A 331 7.15 -0.67 4.48
C THR A 331 6.74 -0.84 5.96
N PRO A 332 5.96 0.10 6.60
CA PRO A 332 5.63 -0.05 8.02
C PRO A 332 4.71 -1.23 8.34
N ASN A 333 4.03 -1.82 7.35
CA ASN A 333 3.25 -3.03 7.58
C ASN A 333 4.16 -4.25 7.77
N SER A 334 5.24 -4.35 6.97
CA SER A 334 6.26 -5.40 7.11
C SER A 334 7.03 -5.27 8.43
N GLU A 335 7.38 -4.04 8.81
CA GLU A 335 8.00 -3.71 10.09
C GLU A 335 7.09 -4.13 11.26
N TRP A 336 5.81 -3.80 11.21
CA TRP A 336 4.84 -4.17 12.22
C TRP A 336 4.59 -5.68 12.32
N GLU A 337 4.50 -6.40 11.17
CA GLU A 337 4.36 -7.86 11.17
C GLU A 337 5.55 -8.52 11.87
N PHE A 338 6.77 -8.08 11.56
CA PHE A 338 7.97 -8.56 12.22
C PHE A 338 7.95 -8.25 13.72
N GLU A 339 7.71 -7.00 14.10
CA GLU A 339 7.84 -6.59 15.50
C GLU A 339 6.77 -7.18 16.42
N THR A 340 5.54 -7.33 15.94
CA THR A 340 4.41 -7.74 16.79
C THR A 340 4.00 -9.20 16.64
N GLY A 341 4.42 -9.86 15.57
CA GLY A 341 3.95 -11.20 15.24
C GLY A 341 2.47 -11.25 14.82
N ASN A 342 1.84 -10.12 14.55
CA ASN A 342 0.50 -10.03 13.98
C ASN A 342 0.57 -10.09 12.44
N SER A 343 -0.57 -10.23 11.76
CA SER A 343 -0.61 -10.31 10.29
C SER A 343 -1.60 -9.34 9.67
N MET A 344 -1.24 -8.80 8.51
CA MET A 344 -2.16 -8.02 7.68
C MET A 344 -3.34 -8.84 7.14
N ALA A 345 -3.29 -10.17 7.21
CA ALA A 345 -4.36 -11.08 6.77
C ALA A 345 -5.75 -10.78 7.38
N PHE A 346 -5.78 -10.14 8.55
CA PHE A 346 -7.01 -9.84 9.28
C PHE A 346 -7.36 -8.35 9.31
N LEU A 347 -6.64 -7.54 8.55
CA LEU A 347 -6.88 -6.10 8.46
C LEU A 347 -7.45 -5.73 7.09
N PRO A 348 -8.26 -4.67 7.02
CA PRO A 348 -8.81 -4.21 5.76
C PRO A 348 -7.73 -3.90 4.71
N ASP A 349 -8.00 -4.25 3.47
CA ASP A 349 -7.14 -3.92 2.35
C ASP A 349 -6.79 -2.43 2.33
N GLY A 350 -5.54 -2.15 1.98
CA GLY A 350 -5.06 -0.78 1.94
C GLY A 350 -4.62 -0.20 3.28
N SER A 351 -4.82 -0.88 4.40
CA SER A 351 -4.41 -0.41 5.74
C SER A 351 -2.92 -0.09 5.81
N VAL A 352 -2.59 0.92 6.62
CA VAL A 352 -1.24 1.27 7.06
C VAL A 352 -1.25 1.32 8.58
N VAL A 353 -0.75 0.28 9.21
CA VAL A 353 -0.95 0.03 10.65
C VAL A 353 -0.43 1.17 11.51
N TYR A 354 0.76 1.67 11.22
CA TYR A 354 1.39 2.77 11.96
C TYR A 354 0.58 4.07 11.95
N GLN A 355 -0.24 4.29 10.93
CA GLN A 355 -1.04 5.51 10.80
C GLN A 355 -2.48 5.36 11.28
N GLN A 356 -2.94 4.12 11.49
CA GLN A 356 -4.35 3.86 11.71
C GLN A 356 -4.66 3.17 13.03
N TYR A 357 -3.76 2.29 13.50
CA TYR A 357 -4.10 1.36 14.57
C TYR A 357 -3.14 1.40 15.78
N ILE A 358 -1.94 1.98 15.67
CA ILE A 358 -1.03 2.13 16.80
C ILE A 358 -1.35 3.43 17.52
N ASN A 359 -2.12 3.34 18.59
CA ASN A 359 -2.51 4.46 19.45
C ASN A 359 -2.16 4.22 20.93
N ASP A 360 -1.72 3.03 21.27
CA ASP A 360 -1.33 2.55 22.60
C ASP A 360 -0.07 1.66 22.47
N ASP A 361 0.41 1.11 23.57
CA ASP A 361 1.63 0.31 23.63
C ASP A 361 1.33 -1.16 23.27
N PRO A 362 1.58 -1.60 22.01
CA PRO A 362 1.39 -2.98 21.61
C PRO A 362 2.50 -3.85 22.18
N THR A 363 2.18 -5.12 22.48
CA THR A 363 3.23 -6.11 22.74
C THR A 363 4.02 -6.38 21.46
N SER A 364 5.33 -6.32 21.54
CA SER A 364 6.26 -6.48 20.43
C SER A 364 7.53 -7.22 20.87
N ILE A 365 8.38 -7.65 19.94
CA ILE A 365 9.72 -8.13 20.26
C ILE A 365 10.51 -7.07 21.03
N VAL A 366 10.31 -5.78 20.68
CA VAL A 366 10.97 -4.64 21.35
C VAL A 366 10.59 -4.59 22.82
N SER A 367 9.28 -4.59 23.12
CA SER A 367 8.78 -4.56 24.50
C SER A 367 9.17 -5.81 25.28
N ASN A 368 9.19 -6.98 24.64
CA ASN A 368 9.58 -8.25 25.26
C ASN A 368 11.08 -8.25 25.64
N LEU A 369 11.95 -7.81 24.74
CA LEU A 369 13.40 -7.71 25.00
C LEU A 369 13.71 -6.63 26.05
N LYS A 370 13.03 -5.50 26.01
CA LYS A 370 13.15 -4.46 27.05
C LYS A 370 12.79 -4.98 28.42
N ASN A 371 11.73 -5.78 28.55
CA ASN A 371 11.31 -6.38 29.82
C ASN A 371 12.34 -7.35 30.44
N ILE A 372 13.28 -7.89 29.65
CA ILE A 372 14.39 -8.73 30.10
C ILE A 372 15.75 -7.99 30.08
N GLY A 373 15.71 -6.66 30.00
CA GLY A 373 16.84 -5.77 30.23
C GLY A 373 17.67 -5.41 29.01
N TYR A 374 17.13 -5.56 27.79
CA TYR A 374 17.77 -5.02 26.58
C TYR A 374 17.55 -3.51 26.48
N THR A 375 18.58 -2.77 26.08
CA THR A 375 18.44 -1.43 25.51
C THR A 375 17.97 -1.58 24.07
N THR A 376 16.91 -0.85 23.71
CA THR A 376 16.24 -1.01 22.43
C THR A 376 16.42 0.24 21.56
N VAL A 377 16.94 0.07 20.35
CA VAL A 377 17.35 1.14 19.44
C VAL A 377 16.69 0.96 18.09
N ALA A 378 16.08 2.02 17.54
CA ALA A 378 15.62 2.06 16.17
C ALA A 378 16.40 3.08 15.34
N MET A 379 16.79 2.69 14.11
CA MET A 379 17.56 3.52 13.19
C MET A 379 16.91 3.54 11.81
N HIS A 380 16.58 4.72 11.30
CA HIS A 380 16.02 4.89 9.97
C HIS A 380 16.56 6.16 9.31
N PRO A 381 17.43 6.08 8.29
CA PRO A 381 18.07 7.23 7.66
C PRO A 381 17.12 8.03 6.77
N TYR A 382 15.92 8.34 7.30
CA TYR A 382 14.90 9.16 6.66
C TYR A 382 14.15 10.00 7.69
N TYR A 383 13.13 10.76 7.24
CA TYR A 383 12.39 11.67 8.12
C TYR A 383 11.59 10.91 9.19
N ALA A 384 11.72 11.34 10.43
CA ALA A 384 11.00 10.79 11.59
C ALA A 384 9.46 10.76 11.42
N THR A 385 8.93 11.73 10.66
CA THR A 385 7.50 11.81 10.35
C THR A 385 7.06 10.82 9.26
N GLY A 386 8.01 10.21 8.53
CA GLY A 386 7.75 9.17 7.55
C GLY A 386 7.00 8.01 8.21
N TRP A 387 5.81 7.68 7.71
CA TRP A 387 4.91 6.69 8.28
C TRP A 387 4.57 6.90 9.78
N SER A 388 4.76 8.12 10.33
CA SER A 388 4.53 8.46 11.74
C SER A 388 5.46 7.73 12.73
N ARG A 389 6.66 7.27 12.32
CA ARG A 389 7.59 6.52 13.19
C ARG A 389 7.94 7.26 14.48
N ASN A 390 8.06 8.59 14.43
CA ASN A 390 8.27 9.43 15.63
C ASN A 390 7.17 9.30 16.70
N LYS A 391 5.99 8.81 16.33
CA LYS A 391 4.89 8.54 17.27
C LYS A 391 4.83 7.06 17.64
N VAL A 392 5.09 6.18 16.70
CA VAL A 392 4.93 4.74 16.85
C VAL A 392 6.08 4.09 17.62
N TYR A 393 7.33 4.48 17.35
CA TYR A 393 8.48 3.87 18.02
C TYR A 393 8.47 3.99 19.55
N PRO A 394 8.06 5.13 20.17
CA PRO A 394 7.84 5.18 21.60
C PRO A 394 6.80 4.17 22.12
N HIS A 395 5.70 3.95 21.37
CA HIS A 395 4.68 2.96 21.74
C HIS A 395 5.18 1.52 21.61
N LEU A 396 6.05 1.22 20.66
CA LEU A 396 6.70 -0.09 20.53
C LEU A 396 7.71 -0.37 21.66
N GLY A 397 8.20 0.67 22.32
CA GLY A 397 9.08 0.57 23.48
C GLY A 397 10.55 0.90 23.22
N TYR A 398 10.91 1.47 22.07
CA TYR A 398 12.28 1.88 21.78
C TYR A 398 12.80 2.94 22.76
N ASP A 399 14.00 2.73 23.29
CA ASP A 399 14.70 3.66 24.19
C ASP A 399 15.41 4.77 23.42
N GLU A 400 15.98 4.44 22.26
CA GLU A 400 16.72 5.36 21.40
C GLU A 400 16.17 5.31 19.98
N THR A 401 16.09 6.46 19.31
CA THR A 401 15.68 6.55 17.91
C THR A 401 16.61 7.47 17.14
N TYR A 402 17.08 7.02 15.98
CA TYR A 402 17.95 7.77 15.08
C TYR A 402 17.26 7.94 13.73
N PHE A 403 17.21 9.20 13.26
CA PHE A 403 16.58 9.56 11.99
C PHE A 403 17.57 10.35 11.11
N ILE A 404 17.13 10.83 9.95
CA ILE A 404 17.99 11.42 8.91
C ILE A 404 19.05 12.42 9.44
N ASP A 405 18.71 13.23 10.44
CA ASP A 405 19.62 14.24 11.01
C ASP A 405 20.75 13.62 11.84
N ASP A 406 20.67 12.36 12.21
CA ASP A 406 21.66 11.62 13.00
C ASP A 406 22.69 10.89 12.13
N PHE A 407 22.56 10.95 10.80
CA PHE A 407 23.42 10.29 9.82
C PHE A 407 24.23 11.29 9.00
N ASP A 408 25.34 10.83 8.41
CA ASP A 408 26.12 11.62 7.47
C ASP A 408 25.38 11.78 6.13
N GLN A 409 24.72 12.92 5.95
CA GLN A 409 23.93 13.24 4.76
C GLN A 409 24.79 13.48 3.50
N THR A 410 26.12 13.36 3.58
CA THR A 410 27.01 13.33 2.40
C THR A 410 27.17 11.92 1.82
N LYS A 411 26.81 10.88 2.57
CA LYS A 411 26.85 9.47 2.18
C LYS A 411 25.55 9.08 1.50
N ILE A 412 25.29 9.62 0.32
CA ILE A 412 24.07 9.40 -0.46
C ILE A 412 24.35 8.67 -1.76
N LEU A 413 23.46 7.76 -2.11
CA LEU A 413 23.36 7.11 -3.40
C LEU A 413 22.02 7.47 -4.01
N ARG A 414 21.99 7.98 -5.23
CA ARG A 414 20.81 8.65 -5.80
C ARG A 414 20.38 9.81 -4.90
N GLU A 415 19.29 9.68 -4.17
CA GLU A 415 18.70 10.67 -3.25
C GLU A 415 18.65 10.22 -1.80
N TYR A 416 19.14 9.02 -1.50
CA TYR A 416 18.98 8.38 -0.19
C TYR A 416 20.32 8.08 0.46
N ILE A 417 20.35 8.13 1.77
CA ILE A 417 21.50 7.71 2.59
C ILE A 417 21.76 6.22 2.31
N THR A 418 23.03 5.86 2.18
CA THR A 418 23.45 4.50 1.82
C THR A 418 23.19 3.50 2.93
N ASP A 419 23.01 2.23 2.57
CA ASP A 419 22.93 1.13 3.54
C ASP A 419 24.24 1.02 4.34
N GLN A 420 25.38 1.29 3.69
CA GLN A 420 26.67 1.32 4.39
C GLN A 420 26.70 2.33 5.54
N GLU A 421 26.16 3.54 5.34
CA GLU A 421 26.12 4.57 6.39
C GLU A 421 25.23 4.13 7.57
N LEU A 422 24.09 3.48 7.29
CA LEU A 422 23.27 2.90 8.36
C LEU A 422 24.06 1.82 9.13
N TYR A 423 24.79 0.96 8.42
CA TYR A 423 25.56 -0.12 9.06
C TYR A 423 26.75 0.43 9.85
N ASP A 424 27.43 1.45 9.36
CA ASP A 424 28.47 2.17 10.10
C ASP A 424 27.91 2.77 11.39
N LYS A 425 26.68 3.32 11.36
CA LYS A 425 26.00 3.86 12.54
C LYS A 425 25.62 2.77 13.54
N ILE A 426 25.20 1.60 13.06
CA ILE A 426 24.92 0.42 13.91
C ILE A 426 26.20 -0.02 14.61
N ILE A 427 27.31 -0.12 13.88
CA ILE A 427 28.63 -0.46 14.44
C ILE A 427 29.07 0.57 15.49
N ASP A 428 28.95 1.88 15.19
CA ASP A 428 29.26 2.97 16.12
C ASP A 428 28.47 2.86 17.43
N ARG A 429 27.15 2.53 17.36
CA ARG A 429 26.31 2.34 18.56
C ARG A 429 26.72 1.05 19.32
N TYR A 430 27.05 -0.01 18.60
CA TYR A 430 27.55 -1.25 19.20
C TYR A 430 28.88 -1.01 19.95
N GLU A 431 29.83 -0.29 19.36
CA GLU A 431 31.12 0.02 19.99
C GLU A 431 31.01 0.90 21.24
N LYS A 432 29.91 1.66 21.36
CA LYS A 432 29.61 2.51 22.52
C LYS A 432 28.85 1.81 23.64
N LYS A 433 28.45 0.54 23.44
CA LYS A 433 27.77 -0.18 24.50
C LYS A 433 28.69 -0.48 25.68
N SER A 434 28.15 -0.52 26.89
CA SER A 434 28.88 -1.03 28.05
C SER A 434 28.98 -2.55 28.01
N ASP A 435 29.97 -3.12 28.72
CA ASP A 435 30.22 -4.56 28.70
C ASP A 435 29.01 -5.40 29.16
N ASP A 436 28.20 -4.87 30.07
CA ASP A 436 26.99 -5.53 30.61
C ASP A 436 25.71 -5.19 29.84
N GLU A 437 25.76 -4.34 28.83
CA GLU A 437 24.59 -3.89 28.07
C GLU A 437 24.13 -4.96 27.09
N LYS A 438 22.89 -5.42 27.24
CA LYS A 438 22.19 -6.21 26.24
C LYS A 438 21.58 -5.24 25.22
N LEU A 439 21.90 -5.41 23.95
CA LEU A 439 21.53 -4.43 22.92
C LEU A 439 20.69 -5.07 21.83
N TYR A 440 19.55 -4.44 21.52
CA TYR A 440 18.70 -4.72 20.37
C TYR A 440 18.66 -3.51 19.45
N ILE A 441 18.97 -3.69 18.18
CA ILE A 441 18.94 -2.62 17.16
C ILE A 441 18.06 -3.06 16.00
N MET A 442 17.07 -2.23 15.64
CA MET A 442 16.31 -2.32 14.41
C MET A 442 16.78 -1.25 13.43
N GLY A 443 17.41 -1.65 12.33
CA GLY A 443 17.81 -0.79 11.22
C GLY A 443 16.85 -0.96 10.05
N VAL A 444 16.19 0.12 9.64
CA VAL A 444 15.33 0.17 8.44
C VAL A 444 16.04 0.99 7.39
N THR A 445 16.46 0.38 6.28
CA THR A 445 17.22 1.09 5.25
C THR A 445 16.35 1.98 4.36
N MET A 446 16.98 2.74 3.46
CA MET A 446 16.27 3.63 2.52
C MET A 446 16.89 3.64 1.13
N GLN A 447 18.11 3.15 0.95
CA GLN A 447 18.91 3.23 -0.27
C GLN A 447 18.14 2.75 -1.51
N ASN A 448 17.43 1.63 -1.40
CA ASN A 448 16.77 0.96 -2.52
C ASN A 448 15.35 1.48 -2.78
N HIS A 449 14.88 2.53 -2.07
CA HIS A 449 13.55 3.08 -2.26
C HIS A 449 13.25 3.44 -3.72
N GLY A 450 12.01 3.29 -4.15
CA GLY A 450 11.55 3.45 -5.53
C GLY A 450 11.93 4.76 -6.23
N GLY A 451 11.60 4.86 -7.50
CA GLY A 451 12.02 5.95 -8.38
C GLY A 451 13.14 5.53 -9.35
N TYR A 452 13.14 4.26 -9.78
CA TYR A 452 14.22 3.66 -10.56
C TYR A 452 14.32 4.13 -12.03
N GLY A 453 13.37 4.93 -12.51
CA GLY A 453 13.33 5.37 -13.91
C GLY A 453 14.26 6.55 -14.25
N GLU A 454 14.90 7.18 -13.26
CA GLU A 454 15.77 8.35 -13.46
C GLU A 454 17.24 7.98 -13.48
N ARG A 455 18.05 8.83 -14.13
CA ARG A 455 19.51 8.75 -14.08
C ARG A 455 20.03 9.70 -13.04
N TYR A 456 21.03 9.24 -12.29
CA TYR A 456 21.70 9.99 -11.24
C TYR A 456 23.19 10.06 -11.52
N ASP A 457 23.81 11.23 -11.38
CA ASP A 457 25.24 11.44 -11.61
C ASP A 457 26.12 10.74 -10.54
N ASN A 458 25.54 10.46 -9.37
CA ASN A 458 26.21 9.80 -8.26
C ASN A 458 25.93 8.30 -8.17
N PHE A 459 25.35 7.69 -9.22
CA PHE A 459 25.08 6.26 -9.26
C PHE A 459 25.28 5.64 -10.63
N ASN A 460 26.14 4.61 -10.71
CA ASN A 460 26.39 3.85 -11.92
C ASN A 460 25.63 2.52 -11.90
N GLN A 461 24.94 2.21 -13.00
CA GLN A 461 24.28 0.91 -13.16
C GLN A 461 25.32 -0.13 -13.63
N GLU A 462 25.81 -0.95 -12.69
CA GLU A 462 26.82 -1.98 -12.95
C GLU A 462 26.21 -3.35 -13.26
N VAL A 463 25.04 -3.63 -12.67
CA VAL A 463 24.30 -4.88 -12.89
C VAL A 463 23.11 -4.62 -13.81
N TYR A 464 23.02 -5.41 -14.87
CA TYR A 464 21.96 -5.26 -15.86
C TYR A 464 21.52 -6.61 -16.43
N LYS A 465 20.25 -6.66 -16.86
CA LYS A 465 19.69 -7.80 -17.56
C LYS A 465 20.32 -7.95 -18.93
N VAL A 466 20.76 -9.17 -19.26
CA VAL A 466 21.31 -9.50 -20.59
C VAL A 466 20.20 -9.51 -21.66
N GLY A 467 20.48 -8.95 -22.84
CA GLY A 467 19.54 -8.86 -23.96
C GLY A 467 18.78 -7.53 -23.98
N ALA A 468 17.48 -7.53 -23.72
CA ALA A 468 16.70 -6.28 -23.72
C ALA A 468 17.02 -5.40 -22.51
N SER A 469 17.07 -4.07 -22.70
CA SER A 469 17.35 -3.12 -21.63
C SER A 469 16.06 -2.65 -20.98
N TYR A 470 16.00 -2.76 -19.66
CA TYR A 470 14.95 -2.23 -18.80
C TYR A 470 15.62 -1.29 -17.79
N THR A 471 15.46 0.01 -17.99
CA THR A 471 16.22 1.03 -17.22
C THR A 471 15.92 0.96 -15.73
N ASP A 472 14.68 0.79 -15.35
CA ASP A 472 14.23 0.66 -13.96
C ASP A 472 14.75 -0.63 -13.31
N ALA A 473 14.61 -1.77 -13.98
CA ALA A 473 15.12 -3.04 -13.48
C ALA A 473 16.64 -3.05 -13.33
N ASN A 474 17.38 -2.50 -14.31
CA ASN A 474 18.85 -2.43 -14.25
C ASN A 474 19.32 -1.52 -13.10
N GLN A 475 18.62 -0.41 -12.87
CA GLN A 475 18.93 0.45 -11.73
C GLN A 475 18.69 -0.29 -10.41
N TYR A 476 17.54 -0.95 -10.29
CA TYR A 476 17.20 -1.73 -9.11
C TYR A 476 18.20 -2.86 -8.83
N LEU A 477 18.56 -3.65 -9.84
CA LEU A 477 19.54 -4.74 -9.70
C LEU A 477 20.91 -4.23 -9.24
N SER A 478 21.31 -3.07 -9.73
CA SER A 478 22.56 -2.44 -9.31
C SER A 478 22.51 -1.93 -7.87
N LEU A 479 21.35 -1.44 -7.42
CA LEU A 479 21.12 -1.05 -6.02
C LEU A 479 21.20 -2.24 -5.07
N LEU A 480 20.60 -3.38 -5.44
CA LEU A 480 20.71 -4.61 -4.67
C LEU A 480 22.16 -5.06 -4.51
N ASN A 481 22.96 -4.94 -5.57
CA ASN A 481 24.39 -5.29 -5.51
C ASN A 481 25.17 -4.36 -4.56
N GLU A 482 24.83 -3.06 -4.50
CA GLU A 482 25.41 -2.15 -3.52
C GLU A 482 24.98 -2.49 -2.08
N SER A 483 23.71 -2.88 -1.88
CA SER A 483 23.22 -3.36 -0.57
C SER A 483 23.93 -4.65 -0.14
N ASP A 484 24.19 -5.58 -1.07
CA ASP A 484 24.89 -6.83 -0.81
C ASP A 484 26.35 -6.59 -0.38
N LYS A 485 27.03 -5.64 -1.03
CA LYS A 485 28.40 -5.20 -0.64
C LYS A 485 28.41 -4.59 0.76
N ALA A 486 27.44 -3.75 1.09
CA ALA A 486 27.32 -3.16 2.42
C ALA A 486 27.04 -4.23 3.47
N LEU A 487 26.19 -5.20 3.15
CA LEU A 487 25.90 -6.35 4.01
C LEU A 487 27.15 -7.22 4.28
N GLU A 488 27.99 -7.44 3.26
CA GLU A 488 29.28 -8.14 3.41
C GLU A 488 30.17 -7.42 4.43
N ASN A 489 30.25 -6.09 4.37
CA ASN A 489 31.03 -5.30 5.31
C ASN A 489 30.51 -5.45 6.76
N LEU A 490 29.18 -5.37 6.95
CA LEU A 490 28.55 -5.53 8.27
C LEU A 490 28.84 -6.92 8.87
N ILE A 491 28.58 -7.99 8.12
CA ILE A 491 28.82 -9.36 8.59
C ILE A 491 30.31 -9.61 8.84
N THR A 492 31.19 -9.08 7.98
CA THR A 492 32.65 -9.23 8.16
C THR A 492 33.12 -8.54 9.45
N TYR A 493 32.59 -7.37 9.78
CA TYR A 493 32.89 -6.72 11.05
C TYR A 493 32.50 -7.60 12.24
N PHE A 494 31.26 -8.08 12.29
CA PHE A 494 30.76 -8.86 13.41
C PHE A 494 31.33 -10.28 13.48
N LYS A 495 31.89 -10.84 12.40
CA LYS A 495 32.70 -12.07 12.45
C LYS A 495 33.98 -11.91 13.28
N GLY A 496 34.52 -10.70 13.37
CA GLY A 496 35.72 -10.38 14.14
C GLY A 496 35.48 -10.01 15.61
N VAL A 497 34.24 -10.05 16.07
CA VAL A 497 33.80 -9.63 17.42
C VAL A 497 33.68 -10.84 18.32
N ASP A 498 34.22 -10.77 19.56
CA ASP A 498 34.19 -11.86 20.53
C ASP A 498 32.83 -12.00 21.24
N ASP A 499 32.09 -10.86 21.43
CA ASP A 499 30.75 -10.90 21.99
C ASP A 499 29.78 -11.66 21.09
N PRO A 500 28.81 -12.40 21.64
CA PRO A 500 27.78 -13.04 20.82
C PRO A 500 26.86 -12.04 20.12
N VAL A 501 26.77 -12.16 18.81
CA VAL A 501 25.94 -11.31 17.96
C VAL A 501 25.06 -12.17 17.06
N GLU A 502 23.81 -11.78 16.95
CA GLU A 502 22.83 -12.31 16.00
C GLU A 502 22.41 -11.20 15.03
N ILE A 503 22.48 -11.46 13.74
CA ILE A 503 22.01 -10.53 12.69
C ILE A 503 20.86 -11.18 11.95
N VAL A 504 19.71 -10.53 12.01
CA VAL A 504 18.49 -10.83 11.25
C VAL A 504 18.41 -9.88 10.07
N PHE A 505 18.25 -10.39 8.86
CA PHE A 505 18.10 -9.60 7.66
C PHE A 505 16.88 -10.06 6.88
N PHE A 506 16.05 -9.14 6.41
CA PHE A 506 14.95 -9.44 5.50
C PHE A 506 14.59 -8.23 4.64
N GLY A 507 14.05 -8.50 3.44
CA GLY A 507 13.42 -7.47 2.63
C GLY A 507 12.03 -7.12 3.15
N ASP A 508 11.61 -5.89 3.01
CA ASP A 508 10.27 -5.47 3.44
C ASP A 508 9.19 -5.81 2.41
N HIS A 509 9.48 -5.67 1.13
CA HIS A 509 8.62 -6.02 0.00
C HIS A 509 9.40 -6.09 -1.31
N GLN A 510 8.78 -6.62 -2.36
CA GLN A 510 9.33 -6.51 -3.71
C GLN A 510 9.18 -5.09 -4.27
N PRO A 511 10.06 -4.69 -5.21
CA PRO A 511 10.02 -3.37 -5.83
C PRO A 511 8.83 -3.21 -6.78
N GLY A 512 8.29 -2.01 -6.89
CA GLY A 512 7.38 -1.62 -7.97
C GLY A 512 8.15 -1.35 -9.27
N LEU A 513 8.36 -2.38 -10.10
CA LEU A 513 8.99 -2.27 -11.42
C LEU A 513 7.96 -2.16 -12.54
N CYS A 514 8.39 -1.71 -13.72
CA CYS A 514 7.49 -1.58 -14.86
C CYS A 514 6.85 -2.94 -15.24
N ASN A 515 5.59 -2.89 -15.63
CA ASN A 515 4.81 -4.10 -15.94
C ASN A 515 5.42 -4.91 -17.09
N ASP A 516 6.10 -4.27 -18.04
CA ASP A 516 6.78 -4.98 -19.14
C ASP A 516 7.91 -5.87 -18.65
N PHE A 517 8.64 -5.45 -17.59
CA PHE A 517 9.67 -6.30 -17.00
C PHE A 517 9.06 -7.44 -16.19
N ILE A 518 8.03 -7.18 -15.39
CA ILE A 518 7.31 -8.24 -14.66
C ILE A 518 6.69 -9.24 -15.64
N LYS A 519 6.14 -8.78 -16.77
CA LYS A 519 5.62 -9.65 -17.82
C LYS A 519 6.72 -10.48 -18.51
N LEU A 520 7.94 -9.95 -18.61
CA LEU A 520 9.07 -10.74 -19.08
C LEU A 520 9.35 -11.91 -18.13
N LEU A 521 9.31 -11.67 -16.80
CA LEU A 521 9.60 -12.68 -15.79
C LEU A 521 8.54 -13.78 -15.74
N ASN A 522 7.25 -13.41 -15.65
CA ASN A 522 6.16 -14.37 -15.41
C ASN A 522 5.27 -14.68 -16.61
N GLY A 523 5.51 -14.02 -17.76
CA GLY A 523 4.73 -14.20 -19.00
C GLY A 523 3.36 -13.50 -19.01
N LYS A 524 2.90 -12.92 -17.89
CA LYS A 524 1.55 -12.37 -17.70
C LYS A 524 1.56 -10.88 -17.26
N GLY A 525 2.60 -10.45 -16.55
CA GLY A 525 2.63 -9.16 -15.85
C GLY A 525 1.96 -9.27 -14.48
N ASN A 526 1.24 -8.22 -14.08
CA ASN A 526 0.56 -8.15 -12.79
C ASN A 526 -0.90 -8.66 -12.84
N SER A 527 -1.34 -9.27 -13.94
CA SER A 527 -2.73 -9.68 -14.14
C SER A 527 -2.88 -11.14 -14.54
N GLY A 528 -3.98 -11.77 -14.13
CA GLY A 528 -4.30 -13.16 -14.46
C GLY A 528 -3.36 -14.18 -13.82
N LEU A 529 -2.76 -13.83 -12.68
CA LEU A 529 -1.89 -14.71 -11.90
C LEU A 529 -2.70 -15.78 -11.15
N THR A 530 -2.11 -16.96 -11.03
CA THR A 530 -2.57 -17.95 -10.05
C THR A 530 -2.17 -17.53 -8.65
N GLU A 531 -2.77 -18.11 -7.60
CA GLU A 531 -2.41 -17.80 -6.21
C GLU A 531 -0.90 -18.01 -5.94
N GLN A 532 -0.32 -19.06 -6.48
CA GLN A 532 1.13 -19.32 -6.34
C GLN A 532 1.99 -18.24 -7.06
N GLU A 533 1.60 -17.84 -8.27
CA GLU A 533 2.30 -16.78 -9.02
C GLU A 533 2.13 -15.42 -8.32
N LEU A 534 0.95 -15.17 -7.75
CA LEU A 534 0.67 -13.98 -6.97
C LEU A 534 1.56 -13.93 -5.72
N GLU A 535 1.61 -15.01 -4.94
CA GLU A 535 2.44 -15.08 -3.74
C GLU A 535 3.94 -14.94 -4.04
N ASN A 536 4.40 -15.32 -5.23
CA ASN A 536 5.79 -15.08 -5.64
C ASN A 536 6.14 -13.58 -5.70
N LEU A 537 5.17 -12.69 -5.95
CA LEU A 537 5.35 -11.23 -5.89
C LEU A 537 5.44 -10.69 -4.45
N TYR A 538 5.14 -11.51 -3.45
CA TYR A 538 5.21 -11.14 -2.03
C TYR A 538 6.38 -11.81 -1.30
N LYS A 539 7.16 -12.66 -1.97
CA LYS A 539 8.35 -13.29 -1.39
C LYS A 539 9.50 -12.32 -1.29
N VAL A 540 10.10 -12.29 -0.12
CA VAL A 540 11.34 -11.56 0.16
C VAL A 540 12.35 -12.51 0.81
N PRO A 541 13.64 -12.40 0.49
CA PRO A 541 14.66 -13.23 1.12
C PRO A 541 14.88 -12.79 2.56
N PHE A 542 15.22 -13.74 3.43
CA PHE A 542 15.65 -13.47 4.80
C PHE A 542 16.75 -14.42 5.22
N PHE A 543 17.51 -14.00 6.24
CA PHE A 543 18.38 -14.89 7.00
C PHE A 543 18.50 -14.42 8.46
N ILE A 544 18.89 -15.38 9.33
CA ILE A 544 19.35 -15.15 10.71
C ILE A 544 20.73 -15.76 10.81
N TRP A 545 21.75 -14.93 10.98
CA TRP A 545 23.14 -15.30 11.08
C TRP A 545 23.67 -15.00 12.49
N THR A 546 24.57 -15.87 12.97
CA THR A 546 25.24 -15.66 14.25
C THR A 546 26.74 -15.74 14.09
N ASN A 547 27.52 -14.98 14.89
CA ASN A 547 28.97 -15.09 14.94
C ASN A 547 29.44 -16.23 15.87
N TYR A 548 28.51 -16.96 16.45
CA TYR A 548 28.74 -18.12 17.27
C TYR A 548 28.10 -19.36 16.61
N GLU A 549 28.55 -20.56 17.07
CA GLU A 549 28.10 -21.83 16.50
C GLU A 549 26.59 -22.03 16.67
N THR A 550 25.91 -22.23 15.56
CA THR A 550 24.50 -22.60 15.45
C THR A 550 24.28 -23.44 14.20
N ASP A 551 23.22 -24.24 14.17
CA ASP A 551 22.92 -25.11 13.03
C ASP A 551 22.57 -24.30 11.78
N ALA A 552 23.15 -24.67 10.64
CA ALA A 552 22.72 -24.13 9.34
C ALA A 552 21.40 -24.78 8.95
N GLN A 553 20.41 -23.95 8.63
CA GLN A 553 19.06 -24.40 8.30
C GLN A 553 18.50 -23.64 7.10
N LYS A 554 17.66 -24.31 6.32
CA LYS A 554 16.88 -23.71 5.24
C LYS A 554 15.41 -23.80 5.58
N VAL A 555 14.69 -22.66 5.45
CA VAL A 555 13.25 -22.58 5.63
C VAL A 555 12.61 -22.50 4.26
N ASP A 556 11.76 -23.47 3.91
CA ASP A 556 11.15 -23.57 2.60
C ASP A 556 10.08 -22.50 2.39
N VAL A 557 9.25 -22.23 3.41
CA VAL A 557 8.20 -21.22 3.39
C VAL A 557 7.93 -20.69 4.80
N THR A 558 7.88 -19.37 4.94
CA THR A 558 7.45 -18.67 6.16
C THR A 558 6.88 -17.30 5.82
N SER A 559 6.52 -16.50 6.80
CA SER A 559 6.05 -15.12 6.62
C SER A 559 6.64 -14.18 7.68
N LEU A 560 6.63 -12.87 7.41
CA LEU A 560 7.32 -11.88 8.24
C LEU A 560 6.86 -11.89 9.70
N ASN A 561 5.58 -12.18 9.96
CA ASN A 561 5.00 -12.27 11.30
C ASN A 561 5.60 -13.37 12.18
N TYR A 562 6.32 -14.33 11.62
CA TYR A 562 6.99 -15.39 12.37
C TYR A 562 8.48 -15.11 12.65
N LEU A 563 9.08 -14.16 11.91
CA LEU A 563 10.53 -13.94 11.98
C LEU A 563 11.00 -13.51 13.39
N SER A 564 10.21 -12.70 14.12
CA SER A 564 10.56 -12.35 15.50
C SER A 564 10.59 -13.56 16.44
N THR A 565 9.71 -14.54 16.24
CA THR A 565 9.72 -15.80 16.98
C THR A 565 10.97 -16.61 16.66
N LEU A 566 11.32 -16.76 15.37
CA LEU A 566 12.56 -17.43 14.93
C LEU A 566 13.82 -16.73 15.46
N THR A 567 13.81 -15.39 15.54
CA THR A 567 14.89 -14.59 16.15
C THR A 567 15.07 -14.95 17.62
N LEU A 568 14.01 -14.95 18.41
CA LEU A 568 14.08 -15.30 19.83
C LEU A 568 14.54 -16.74 20.06
N GLU A 569 14.05 -17.71 19.27
CA GLU A 569 14.49 -19.11 19.32
C GLU A 569 15.97 -19.25 19.01
N ARG A 570 16.46 -18.55 17.96
CA ARG A 570 17.85 -18.62 17.54
C ARG A 570 18.80 -18.00 18.57
N ALA A 571 18.38 -16.89 19.18
CA ALA A 571 19.09 -16.24 20.29
C ALA A 571 19.08 -17.06 21.59
N ASN A 572 18.35 -18.18 21.63
CA ASN A 572 18.10 -18.99 22.81
C ASN A 572 17.47 -18.18 23.95
N ILE A 573 16.51 -17.33 23.60
CA ILE A 573 15.69 -16.54 24.53
C ILE A 573 14.33 -17.22 24.74
N ASP A 574 13.90 -17.35 25.98
CA ASP A 574 12.61 -17.94 26.32
C ASP A 574 11.47 -17.21 25.62
N LEU A 575 10.66 -17.97 24.87
CA LEU A 575 9.55 -17.40 24.12
C LEU A 575 8.45 -16.84 25.06
N PRO A 576 8.02 -15.58 24.91
CA PRO A 576 6.82 -15.07 25.52
C PRO A 576 5.59 -15.91 25.13
N ALA A 577 4.52 -15.86 25.92
CA ALA A 577 3.34 -16.70 25.71
C ALA A 577 2.74 -16.56 24.30
N TYR A 578 2.72 -15.34 23.73
CA TYR A 578 2.23 -15.11 22.38
C TYR A 578 3.19 -15.71 21.32
N ASN A 579 4.49 -15.60 21.51
CA ASN A 579 5.46 -16.23 20.60
C ASN A 579 5.43 -17.75 20.67
N ARG A 580 5.11 -18.36 21.82
CA ARG A 580 4.83 -19.82 21.91
C ARG A 580 3.62 -20.22 21.08
N PHE A 581 2.54 -19.40 21.12
CA PHE A 581 1.40 -19.60 20.22
C PHE A 581 1.81 -19.50 18.75
N LEU A 582 2.64 -18.49 18.37
CA LEU A 582 3.11 -18.30 17.00
C LEU A 582 4.02 -19.45 16.54
N ALA A 583 4.85 -20.00 17.41
CA ALA A 583 5.68 -21.18 17.11
C ALA A 583 4.81 -22.40 16.76
N GLU A 584 3.78 -22.70 17.55
CA GLU A 584 2.84 -23.78 17.23
C GLU A 584 2.00 -23.47 15.99
N LEU A 585 1.58 -22.21 15.83
CA LEU A 585 0.85 -21.78 14.63
C LEU A 585 1.69 -21.98 13.36
N MET A 586 2.97 -21.61 13.37
CA MET A 586 3.89 -21.78 12.25
C MET A 586 4.06 -23.26 11.85
N GLU A 587 4.00 -24.19 12.80
CA GLU A 587 4.00 -25.61 12.48
C GLU A 587 2.75 -26.07 11.71
N LYS A 588 1.61 -25.41 11.90
CA LYS A 588 0.31 -25.73 11.26
C LYS A 588 0.07 -24.90 10.01
N ILE A 589 0.41 -23.64 10.06
CA ILE A 589 0.27 -22.61 9.02
C ILE A 589 1.64 -21.99 8.79
N PRO A 590 2.49 -22.58 7.96
CA PRO A 590 3.89 -22.14 7.80
C PRO A 590 4.05 -20.70 7.32
N ALA A 591 3.09 -20.18 6.57
CA ALA A 591 3.07 -18.79 6.12
C ALA A 591 1.63 -18.27 6.00
N ILE A 592 1.44 -17.00 6.34
CA ILE A 592 0.19 -16.27 6.20
C ILE A 592 0.48 -14.79 5.96
N ASN A 593 -0.20 -14.19 4.98
CA ASN A 593 -0.08 -12.79 4.64
C ASN A 593 -1.43 -12.19 4.20
N SER A 594 -1.44 -10.96 3.71
CA SER A 594 -2.65 -10.27 3.23
C SER A 594 -3.34 -10.95 2.02
N ARG A 595 -2.68 -11.88 1.35
CA ARG A 595 -3.23 -12.58 0.17
C ARG A 595 -3.82 -13.94 0.50
N GLY A 596 -3.26 -14.62 1.50
CA GLY A 596 -3.69 -15.95 1.87
C GLY A 596 -2.76 -16.63 2.86
N TYR A 597 -2.77 -17.94 2.84
CA TYR A 597 -1.90 -18.76 3.68
C TYR A 597 -1.41 -19.99 2.91
N TYR A 598 -0.27 -20.53 3.33
CA TYR A 598 0.21 -21.81 2.80
C TYR A 598 -0.46 -22.96 3.56
N SER A 599 -1.31 -23.73 2.84
CA SER A 599 -1.94 -24.92 3.37
C SER A 599 -0.96 -26.10 3.34
N LYS A 600 -0.54 -26.55 4.50
CA LYS A 600 0.32 -27.72 4.65
C LYS A 600 -0.34 -29.02 4.19
N LYS A 601 -1.67 -29.06 4.34
CA LYS A 601 -2.51 -30.20 3.92
C LYS A 601 -2.62 -30.32 2.41
N ASN A 602 -2.75 -29.18 1.72
CA ASN A 602 -2.96 -29.12 0.27
C ASN A 602 -1.66 -28.84 -0.50
N GLU A 603 -0.57 -28.51 0.20
CA GLU A 603 0.74 -28.15 -0.35
C GLU A 603 0.67 -26.98 -1.36
N CYS A 604 -0.21 -26.02 -1.10
CA CYS A 604 -0.43 -24.85 -1.96
C CYS A 604 -0.90 -23.63 -1.17
N PHE A 605 -0.83 -22.46 -1.81
CA PHE A 605 -1.43 -21.23 -1.27
C PHE A 605 -2.94 -21.23 -1.49
N MET A 606 -3.67 -20.76 -0.49
CA MET A 606 -5.14 -20.68 -0.43
C MET A 606 -5.58 -19.37 0.21
N HIS A 607 -6.78 -18.91 -0.13
CA HIS A 607 -7.40 -17.78 0.59
C HIS A 607 -7.75 -18.18 2.03
N VAL A 608 -7.66 -17.22 2.95
CA VAL A 608 -7.97 -17.44 4.37
C VAL A 608 -9.39 -17.93 4.57
N GLU A 609 -10.34 -17.46 3.76
CA GLU A 609 -11.76 -17.84 3.80
C GLU A 609 -12.01 -19.30 3.37
N ASP A 610 -11.10 -19.88 2.60
CA ASP A 610 -11.20 -21.26 2.10
C ASP A 610 -10.61 -22.27 3.08
N ALA A 611 -10.05 -21.81 4.21
CA ALA A 611 -9.49 -22.68 5.22
C ALA A 611 -10.55 -23.62 5.84
N THR A 612 -10.19 -24.88 6.00
CA THR A 612 -11.07 -25.91 6.56
C THR A 612 -10.40 -26.76 7.63
N GLY A 613 -11.19 -27.42 8.46
CA GLY A 613 -10.69 -28.39 9.43
C GLY A 613 -9.81 -27.78 10.52
N ASP A 614 -8.60 -28.28 10.68
CA ASP A 614 -7.67 -27.83 11.72
C ASP A 614 -7.00 -26.50 11.37
N GLU A 615 -6.64 -26.28 10.11
CA GLU A 615 -6.08 -25.03 9.63
C GLU A 615 -7.03 -23.85 9.91
N ALA A 616 -8.34 -24.01 9.62
CA ALA A 616 -9.35 -22.99 9.94
C ALA A 616 -9.42 -22.66 11.45
N LYS A 617 -9.22 -23.65 12.32
CA LYS A 617 -9.24 -23.41 13.79
C LYS A 617 -8.03 -22.57 14.23
N TRP A 618 -6.84 -22.87 13.68
CA TRP A 618 -5.63 -22.13 14.01
C TRP A 618 -5.67 -20.70 13.46
N ILE A 619 -6.10 -20.51 12.22
CA ILE A 619 -6.28 -19.19 11.62
C ILE A 619 -7.32 -18.37 12.41
N LYS A 620 -8.44 -19.01 12.82
CA LYS A 620 -9.44 -18.36 13.66
C LYS A 620 -8.90 -17.98 15.03
N ALA A 621 -8.12 -18.85 15.67
CA ALA A 621 -7.48 -18.55 16.94
C ALA A 621 -6.51 -17.36 16.81
N TYR A 622 -5.74 -17.31 15.75
CA TYR A 622 -4.84 -16.21 15.46
C TYR A 622 -5.58 -14.89 15.28
N ASN A 623 -6.66 -14.88 14.47
CA ASN A 623 -7.49 -13.69 14.31
C ASN A 623 -8.11 -13.20 15.63
N ILE A 624 -8.58 -14.13 16.49
CA ILE A 624 -9.12 -13.81 17.82
C ILE A 624 -8.04 -13.15 18.68
N LEU A 625 -6.83 -13.68 18.72
CA LEU A 625 -5.74 -13.14 19.52
C LEU A 625 -5.27 -11.78 18.99
N GLN A 626 -5.11 -11.65 17.69
CA GLN A 626 -4.74 -10.37 17.08
C GLN A 626 -5.81 -9.29 17.35
N TYR A 627 -7.10 -9.63 17.21
CA TYR A 627 -8.17 -8.68 17.55
C TYR A 627 -8.10 -8.25 19.02
N ASN A 628 -7.87 -9.18 19.93
CA ASN A 628 -7.70 -8.88 21.35
C ASN A 628 -6.50 -7.98 21.62
N SER A 629 -5.37 -8.24 20.95
CA SER A 629 -4.16 -7.41 21.07
C SER A 629 -4.38 -5.97 20.62
N MET A 630 -5.08 -5.77 19.49
CA MET A 630 -5.14 -4.48 18.81
C MET A 630 -6.37 -3.64 19.13
N PHE A 631 -7.51 -4.28 19.39
CA PHE A 631 -8.82 -3.59 19.38
C PHE A 631 -9.63 -3.76 20.66
N ASP A 632 -9.21 -4.61 21.59
CA ASP A 632 -9.90 -4.80 22.87
C ASP A 632 -8.99 -4.45 24.05
N GLU A 633 -8.72 -3.17 24.22
CA GLU A 633 -7.88 -2.65 25.30
C GLU A 633 -8.41 -3.05 26.69
N LYS A 634 -9.74 -3.10 26.84
CA LYS A 634 -10.39 -3.38 28.14
C LYS A 634 -10.20 -4.83 28.61
N ASP A 635 -10.32 -5.79 27.68
CA ASP A 635 -10.25 -7.23 27.98
C ASP A 635 -9.00 -7.87 27.35
N ARG A 636 -7.94 -7.06 27.05
CA ARG A 636 -6.66 -7.53 26.54
C ARG A 636 -6.04 -8.54 27.51
N SER A 637 -5.61 -9.67 26.97
CA SER A 637 -4.99 -10.74 27.76
C SER A 637 -3.61 -10.32 28.28
N SER A 638 -3.48 -10.05 29.57
CA SER A 638 -2.18 -9.72 30.17
C SER A 638 -1.18 -10.90 30.19
N LEU A 639 -1.65 -12.13 29.98
CA LEU A 639 -0.79 -13.30 29.84
C LEU A 639 -0.06 -13.32 28.48
N LEU A 640 -0.83 -13.02 27.39
CA LEU A 640 -0.27 -13.03 26.02
C LEU A 640 0.37 -11.69 25.68
N PHE A 641 -0.20 -10.60 26.18
CA PHE A 641 0.14 -9.23 25.84
C PHE A 641 0.43 -8.41 27.10
N PRO A 642 1.55 -8.68 27.80
CA PRO A 642 1.93 -7.92 28.96
C PRO A 642 2.22 -6.46 28.59
N TYR A 643 1.78 -5.54 29.44
CA TYR A 643 2.14 -4.13 29.31
C TYR A 643 3.64 -3.92 29.51
N LEU A 644 4.21 -2.90 28.88
CA LEU A 644 5.54 -2.41 29.20
C LEU A 644 5.61 -2.03 30.69
N LYS A 645 6.65 -2.50 31.37
CA LYS A 645 6.88 -2.21 32.80
C LYS A 645 7.67 -0.92 32.95
#